data_f217f7ddcbdcd4e09b9f1c18f56c74bf
#
_entry.id   f217f7ddcbdcd4e09b9f1c18f56c74bf
#
_cell.length_a   1.000
_cell.length_b   1.000
_cell.length_c   1.000
_cell.angle_alpha   90.00
_cell.angle_beta   90.00
_cell.angle_gamma   90.00
#
_symmetry.space_group_name_H-M   'P 1'
#
loop_
_entity.id
_entity.type
_entity.pdbx_description
1 polymer ?
#
loop_
_entity_poly.entity_id
_entity_poly.type
_entity_poly.pdbx_seq_one_letter_code
_entity_poly.pdbx_strand_id
1 'polypeptide(L)'
;MQDFLPVTKKEMKQRGWEQVDFAYITGDAYVDHPSFGTAIISRLLESRGYKVGIIPQPDWRKKESIQVFGEPRLGFLVSAGNMDSMVNHYTVSKKHRQKDSYSPGGQMGLRPDRAVIVYSNLIRQTYKKTPIILGGIEASLRRLAHYDYWENKVKHSVLLDSGADMISYGMGEHSIIEIADALASGLPVEELTYIAGTVFKCRDLSRVYDPIILPSYEEVKVNKKVYADSFAIQYQNTDPFSARPMVESYGTKGYIIQNPSALPLTQEEMDDVYALPYTEKVHPMYEKLGGIPALEEIKFSLTSNRGCFGGCNFCALTFHQGRILQTRSHESLIEEATRMTNDPEFKGYIHDVGGPTADFRQPSCQKQLTKGVCKNKQCLFPTPCKNLTVDHSDYVSLLRKLRKIPGVKKVFIRSGVRFDYVVADRDKTFLRELVEHHVSGQLRVAPEHVSDQVLKYMGKPSHSVYQQFLKEYDAANRQTGKQQYAVPYFMSSHPGCTMKEAVKLAEYVRDLGFTPEQVQDFYPTPSTLSTCMYYTGIHPLTGEKVYVPKNPHEKAIQRALMQYKNPANRELVLEGLKMTGRMDLVGYGTKCLIRPIREGHGEHQGNDGGKKNNGRSDSRNTRRGLTDFRGNKRNATISAKKNTIRNTHKKSNSKGGRK
;
A
#
# COMPACT_ATOMS: atom_id res chain seq x y z
N MET A 1 -5.46 -29.60 16.32
CA MET A 1 -5.28 -28.79 15.09
C MET A 1 -6.02 -27.49 15.29
N GLN A 2 -5.38 -26.37 15.00
CA GLN A 2 -6.07 -25.07 15.00
C GLN A 2 -7.07 -25.07 13.84
N ASP A 3 -8.34 -24.79 14.12
CA ASP A 3 -9.39 -24.82 13.12
C ASP A 3 -9.68 -23.42 12.60
N PHE A 4 -9.96 -23.30 11.29
CA PHE A 4 -10.42 -22.05 10.69
C PHE A 4 -11.71 -21.56 11.36
N LEU A 5 -11.90 -20.25 11.38
CA LEU A 5 -13.21 -19.68 11.70
C LEU A 5 -14.22 -20.06 10.62
N PRO A 6 -15.52 -20.25 10.97
CA PRO A 6 -16.50 -20.76 10.03
C PRO A 6 -16.77 -19.77 8.89
N VAL A 7 -16.85 -20.29 7.67
CA VAL A 7 -17.28 -19.56 6.46
C VAL A 7 -18.62 -20.10 5.94
N THR A 8 -19.15 -21.15 6.55
CA THR A 8 -20.44 -21.78 6.20
C THR A 8 -21.27 -22.06 7.45
N LYS A 9 -22.57 -22.14 7.27
CA LYS A 9 -23.51 -22.55 8.34
C LYS A 9 -23.21 -23.97 8.87
N LYS A 10 -22.68 -24.85 8.02
CA LYS A 10 -22.27 -26.21 8.42
C LYS A 10 -21.09 -26.14 9.40
N GLU A 11 -20.04 -25.39 9.08
CA GLU A 11 -18.88 -25.22 9.96
C GLU A 11 -19.26 -24.53 11.28
N MET A 12 -20.16 -23.54 11.24
CA MET A 12 -20.70 -22.90 12.43
C MET A 12 -21.35 -23.95 13.36
N LYS A 13 -22.22 -24.82 12.81
CA LYS A 13 -22.88 -25.88 13.58
C LYS A 13 -21.89 -26.93 14.10
N GLN A 14 -20.82 -27.25 13.37
CA GLN A 14 -19.76 -28.17 13.83
C GLN A 14 -19.05 -27.65 15.08
N ARG A 15 -19.00 -26.30 15.27
CA ARG A 15 -18.51 -25.67 16.50
C ARG A 15 -19.56 -25.60 17.62
N GLY A 16 -20.75 -26.17 17.43
CA GLY A 16 -21.85 -26.11 18.39
C GLY A 16 -22.52 -24.74 18.49
N TRP A 17 -22.38 -23.88 17.48
CA TRP A 17 -22.98 -22.55 17.48
C TRP A 17 -24.30 -22.55 16.72
N GLU A 18 -25.32 -22.01 17.36
CA GLU A 18 -26.63 -21.78 16.72
C GLU A 18 -26.69 -20.44 15.98
N GLN A 19 -25.94 -19.43 16.46
CA GLN A 19 -25.88 -18.11 15.92
C GLN A 19 -24.46 -17.54 16.12
N VAL A 20 -23.99 -16.72 15.19
CA VAL A 20 -22.75 -15.93 15.36
C VAL A 20 -23.06 -14.62 16.09
N ASP A 21 -22.12 -14.12 16.86
CA ASP A 21 -22.18 -12.78 17.44
C ASP A 21 -21.88 -11.72 16.40
N PHE A 22 -20.87 -11.95 15.60
CA PHE A 22 -20.50 -11.10 14.47
C PHE A 22 -20.38 -11.89 13.17
N ALA A 23 -20.91 -11.32 12.08
CA ALA A 23 -20.63 -11.76 10.71
C ALA A 23 -19.65 -10.78 10.06
N TYR A 24 -18.43 -11.23 9.75
CA TYR A 24 -17.41 -10.39 9.15
C TYR A 24 -17.39 -10.54 7.63
N ILE A 25 -17.80 -9.49 6.92
CA ILE A 25 -17.78 -9.41 5.46
C ILE A 25 -16.48 -8.73 5.01
N THR A 26 -15.73 -9.41 4.16
CA THR A 26 -14.46 -8.90 3.63
C THR A 26 -14.37 -9.00 2.11
N GLY A 27 -13.73 -8.00 1.49
CA GLY A 27 -13.42 -8.02 0.05
C GLY A 27 -12.28 -8.94 -0.33
N ASP A 28 -11.50 -9.46 0.63
CA ASP A 28 -10.45 -10.45 0.40
C ASP A 28 -10.98 -11.88 0.56
N ALA A 29 -10.32 -12.84 -0.08
CA ALA A 29 -10.44 -14.24 0.28
C ALA A 29 -9.97 -14.48 1.73
N TYR A 30 -10.50 -15.49 2.41
CA TYR A 30 -10.12 -15.78 3.79
C TYR A 30 -8.76 -16.46 3.87
N VAL A 31 -7.82 -15.73 4.40
CA VAL A 31 -6.48 -16.18 4.80
C VAL A 31 -6.36 -15.96 6.30
N ASP A 32 -6.17 -17.01 7.06
CA ASP A 32 -6.07 -16.95 8.52
C ASP A 32 -4.61 -16.74 8.95
N HIS A 33 -4.13 -15.52 8.76
CA HIS A 33 -2.72 -15.15 8.98
C HIS A 33 -2.64 -13.73 9.58
N PRO A 34 -1.73 -13.44 10.53
CA PRO A 34 -1.63 -12.13 11.20
C PRO A 34 -1.20 -10.95 10.32
N SER A 35 -1.00 -11.17 9.04
CA SER A 35 -0.85 -10.10 8.05
C SER A 35 -2.18 -9.66 7.39
N PHE A 36 -3.29 -10.27 7.78
CA PHE A 36 -4.64 -9.95 7.28
C PHE A 36 -5.50 -9.39 8.39
N GLY A 37 -5.98 -8.17 8.22
CA GLY A 37 -6.83 -7.50 9.22
C GLY A 37 -8.09 -8.29 9.58
N THR A 38 -8.68 -9.01 8.62
CA THR A 38 -9.84 -9.89 8.87
C THR A 38 -9.49 -10.99 9.88
N ALA A 39 -8.35 -11.65 9.72
CA ALA A 39 -7.91 -12.69 10.64
C ALA A 39 -7.60 -12.12 12.04
N ILE A 40 -6.88 -11.00 12.10
CA ILE A 40 -6.52 -10.35 13.38
C ILE A 40 -7.79 -10.03 14.19
N ILE A 41 -8.69 -9.26 13.60
CA ILE A 41 -9.91 -8.81 14.30
C ILE A 41 -10.81 -9.99 14.68
N SER A 42 -10.95 -10.97 13.80
CA SER A 42 -11.80 -12.13 14.07
C SER A 42 -11.22 -13.04 15.15
N ARG A 43 -9.91 -13.31 15.12
CA ARG A 43 -9.24 -14.11 16.16
C ARG A 43 -9.19 -13.39 17.50
N LEU A 44 -9.01 -12.07 17.48
CA LEU A 44 -9.06 -11.26 18.69
C LEU A 44 -10.44 -11.31 19.36
N LEU A 45 -11.51 -11.21 18.58
CA LEU A 45 -12.88 -11.36 19.11
C LEU A 45 -13.14 -12.80 19.60
N GLU A 46 -12.67 -13.82 18.86
CA GLU A 46 -12.78 -15.23 19.28
C GLU A 46 -12.07 -15.45 20.63
N SER A 47 -10.88 -14.88 20.84
CA SER A 47 -10.14 -14.99 22.11
C SER A 47 -10.87 -14.36 23.29
N ARG A 48 -11.81 -13.45 23.03
CA ARG A 48 -12.69 -12.84 24.03
C ARG A 48 -14.03 -13.59 24.20
N GLY A 49 -14.19 -14.75 23.54
CA GLY A 49 -15.37 -15.59 23.63
C GLY A 49 -16.49 -15.24 22.65
N TYR A 50 -16.29 -14.28 21.74
CA TYR A 50 -17.27 -13.96 20.71
C TYR A 50 -17.26 -14.97 19.56
N LYS A 51 -18.42 -15.31 19.05
CA LYS A 51 -18.60 -16.21 17.91
C LYS A 51 -18.57 -15.42 16.61
N VAL A 52 -17.50 -15.60 15.82
CA VAL A 52 -17.30 -14.84 14.58
C VAL A 52 -17.37 -15.76 13.37
N GLY A 53 -18.28 -15.44 12.45
CA GLY A 53 -18.36 -16.09 11.13
C GLY A 53 -17.81 -15.16 10.05
N ILE A 54 -17.02 -15.70 9.11
CA ILE A 54 -16.42 -14.91 8.04
C ILE A 54 -17.16 -15.14 6.73
N ILE A 55 -17.54 -14.07 6.04
CA ILE A 55 -18.17 -14.08 4.71
C ILE A 55 -17.18 -13.43 3.73
N PRO A 56 -16.25 -14.23 3.15
CA PRO A 56 -15.24 -13.70 2.26
C PRO A 56 -15.77 -13.53 0.84
N GLN A 57 -15.56 -12.37 0.24
CA GLN A 57 -15.91 -12.05 -1.15
C GLN A 57 -17.34 -12.51 -1.53
N PRO A 58 -18.41 -12.09 -0.79
CA PRO A 58 -19.78 -12.45 -1.16
C PRO A 58 -20.10 -11.93 -2.58
N ASP A 59 -20.92 -12.67 -3.33
CA ASP A 59 -21.36 -12.22 -4.67
C ASP A 59 -22.24 -10.97 -4.51
N TRP A 60 -21.59 -9.82 -4.66
CA TRP A 60 -22.21 -8.50 -4.46
C TRP A 60 -23.39 -8.19 -5.39
N ARG A 61 -23.68 -9.06 -6.37
CA ARG A 61 -24.85 -8.98 -7.25
C ARG A 61 -26.07 -9.67 -6.65
N LYS A 62 -25.88 -10.45 -5.57
CA LYS A 62 -26.91 -11.24 -4.92
C LYS A 62 -26.99 -10.90 -3.45
N LYS A 63 -28.12 -10.37 -3.00
CA LYS A 63 -28.31 -10.02 -1.58
C LYS A 63 -28.27 -11.24 -0.64
N GLU A 64 -28.58 -12.42 -1.15
CA GLU A 64 -28.56 -13.67 -0.40
C GLU A 64 -27.14 -14.08 0.01
N SER A 65 -26.12 -13.60 -0.71
CA SER A 65 -24.72 -13.96 -0.47
C SER A 65 -24.19 -13.48 0.88
N ILE A 66 -24.81 -12.49 1.50
CA ILE A 66 -24.44 -12.00 2.85
C ILE A 66 -25.22 -12.67 3.97
N GLN A 67 -26.14 -13.57 3.66
CA GLN A 67 -27.04 -14.22 4.64
C GLN A 67 -26.53 -15.59 5.10
N VAL A 68 -25.26 -15.90 4.89
CA VAL A 68 -24.65 -17.22 5.15
C VAL A 68 -24.94 -17.73 6.57
N PHE A 69 -24.85 -16.86 7.57
CA PHE A 69 -25.07 -17.20 8.98
C PHE A 69 -26.45 -16.78 9.52
N GLY A 70 -27.26 -16.11 8.70
CA GLY A 70 -28.44 -15.40 9.16
C GLY A 70 -28.09 -14.05 9.80
N GLU A 71 -28.98 -13.53 10.65
CA GLU A 71 -28.76 -12.29 11.39
C GLU A 71 -27.79 -12.53 12.55
N PRO A 72 -26.66 -11.84 12.64
CA PRO A 72 -25.75 -11.94 13.78
C PRO A 72 -26.35 -11.29 15.03
N ARG A 73 -25.98 -11.78 16.20
CA ARG A 73 -26.52 -11.30 17.48
C ARG A 73 -26.13 -9.84 17.78
N LEU A 74 -24.87 -9.43 17.46
CA LEU A 74 -24.32 -8.12 17.80
C LEU A 74 -24.16 -7.21 16.57
N GLY A 75 -23.80 -7.75 15.41
CA GLY A 75 -23.66 -6.92 14.23
C GLY A 75 -22.80 -7.49 13.10
N PHE A 76 -22.72 -6.72 12.03
CA PHE A 76 -21.83 -6.99 10.90
C PHE A 76 -20.56 -6.15 11.01
N LEU A 77 -19.41 -6.79 10.76
CA LEU A 77 -18.14 -6.12 10.53
C LEU A 77 -17.89 -6.12 9.03
N VAL A 78 -17.50 -4.97 8.47
CA VAL A 78 -17.34 -4.83 7.01
C VAL A 78 -16.02 -4.17 6.67
N SER A 79 -15.22 -4.82 5.84
CA SER A 79 -13.99 -4.24 5.27
C SER A 79 -13.86 -4.50 3.77
N ALA A 80 -13.08 -3.67 3.09
CA ALA A 80 -12.70 -3.92 1.71
C ALA A 80 -11.59 -4.98 1.56
N GLY A 81 -11.03 -5.43 2.67
CA GLY A 81 -9.83 -6.27 2.73
C GLY A 81 -8.56 -5.48 3.06
N ASN A 82 -7.40 -6.05 2.80
CA ASN A 82 -6.09 -5.45 3.08
C ASN A 82 -5.78 -4.22 2.23
N MET A 83 -6.44 -4.09 1.09
CA MET A 83 -6.31 -2.93 0.21
C MET A 83 -7.64 -2.20 0.02
N ASP A 84 -7.53 -0.91 -0.27
CA ASP A 84 -8.62 -0.13 -0.81
C ASP A 84 -9.10 -0.73 -2.14
N SER A 85 -10.41 -0.94 -2.30
CA SER A 85 -10.97 -1.61 -3.47
C SER A 85 -10.66 -0.88 -4.78
N MET A 86 -10.72 0.46 -4.77
CA MET A 86 -10.42 1.26 -5.95
C MET A 86 -8.94 1.22 -6.33
N VAL A 87 -8.04 1.22 -5.32
CA VAL A 87 -6.59 1.08 -5.53
C VAL A 87 -6.25 -0.33 -6.04
N ASN A 88 -6.95 -1.35 -5.55
CA ASN A 88 -6.76 -2.72 -5.99
C ASN A 88 -7.24 -2.94 -7.44
N HIS A 89 -8.34 -2.31 -7.84
CA HIS A 89 -8.95 -2.53 -9.16
C HIS A 89 -8.33 -1.69 -10.27
N TYR A 90 -7.84 -0.49 -9.96
CA TYR A 90 -7.45 0.48 -10.98
C TYR A 90 -5.99 0.91 -10.86
N THR A 91 -5.39 1.17 -12.00
CA THR A 91 -4.12 1.91 -12.08
C THR A 91 -4.38 3.42 -11.91
N VAL A 92 -3.31 4.21 -11.75
CA VAL A 92 -3.41 5.68 -11.72
C VAL A 92 -4.03 6.26 -13.00
N SER A 93 -3.84 5.60 -14.15
CA SER A 93 -4.49 5.99 -15.42
C SER A 93 -5.93 5.48 -15.54
N LYS A 94 -6.54 5.06 -14.42
CA LYS A 94 -7.92 4.54 -14.33
C LYS A 94 -8.21 3.32 -15.21
N LYS A 95 -7.19 2.56 -15.59
CA LYS A 95 -7.33 1.28 -16.30
C LYS A 95 -7.49 0.15 -15.29
N HIS A 96 -8.39 -0.78 -15.57
CA HIS A 96 -8.55 -2.00 -14.76
C HIS A 96 -7.25 -2.80 -14.69
N ARG A 97 -6.92 -3.28 -13.49
CA ARG A 97 -5.85 -4.26 -13.31
C ARG A 97 -6.33 -5.63 -13.76
N GLN A 98 -5.38 -6.49 -14.12
CA GLN A 98 -5.68 -7.83 -14.66
C GLN A 98 -5.69 -8.91 -13.56
N LYS A 99 -5.13 -8.61 -12.37
CA LYS A 99 -4.98 -9.57 -11.28
C LYS A 99 -5.30 -8.91 -9.93
N ASP A 100 -5.97 -9.67 -9.07
CA ASP A 100 -6.17 -9.37 -7.65
C ASP A 100 -5.43 -10.43 -6.82
N SER A 101 -4.31 -10.06 -6.19
CA SER A 101 -3.51 -11.00 -5.39
C SER A 101 -4.23 -11.52 -4.14
N TYR A 102 -5.31 -10.86 -3.73
CA TYR A 102 -6.12 -11.23 -2.56
C TYR A 102 -7.34 -12.08 -2.91
N SER A 103 -7.45 -12.50 -4.17
CA SER A 103 -8.52 -13.34 -4.68
C SER A 103 -8.01 -14.71 -5.13
N PRO A 104 -8.86 -15.76 -5.13
CA PRO A 104 -8.48 -17.10 -5.56
C PRO A 104 -7.86 -17.10 -6.95
N GLY A 105 -6.68 -17.72 -7.09
CA GLY A 105 -5.94 -17.78 -8.34
C GLY A 105 -5.56 -16.41 -8.93
N GLY A 106 -5.69 -15.34 -8.16
CA GLY A 106 -5.47 -13.98 -8.65
C GLY A 106 -6.61 -13.43 -9.51
N GLN A 107 -7.80 -14.01 -9.42
CA GLN A 107 -8.97 -13.64 -10.24
C GLN A 107 -9.46 -12.23 -9.90
N MET A 108 -9.64 -11.40 -10.94
CA MET A 108 -10.24 -10.06 -10.81
C MET A 108 -11.78 -10.12 -10.82
N GLY A 109 -12.43 -9.15 -10.13
CA GLY A 109 -13.88 -8.92 -10.21
C GLY A 109 -14.72 -9.66 -9.17
N LEU A 110 -14.09 -10.33 -8.19
CA LEU A 110 -14.81 -10.93 -7.06
C LEU A 110 -15.19 -9.88 -6.01
N ARG A 111 -14.36 -8.86 -5.84
CA ARG A 111 -14.62 -7.70 -4.99
C ARG A 111 -15.35 -6.62 -5.81
N PRO A 112 -16.33 -5.89 -5.25
CA PRO A 112 -16.93 -4.73 -5.92
C PRO A 112 -16.04 -3.49 -5.79
N ASP A 113 -16.25 -2.51 -6.66
CA ASP A 113 -15.77 -1.15 -6.45
C ASP A 113 -16.42 -0.55 -5.21
N ARG A 114 -15.66 0.22 -4.40
CA ARG A 114 -16.15 0.82 -3.15
C ARG A 114 -16.80 -0.24 -2.24
N ALA A 115 -16.06 -1.28 -1.99
CA ALA A 115 -16.54 -2.52 -1.37
C ALA A 115 -17.30 -2.30 -0.07
N VAL A 116 -16.82 -1.42 0.82
CA VAL A 116 -17.52 -1.16 2.10
C VAL A 116 -18.90 -0.54 1.89
N ILE A 117 -19.11 0.27 0.86
CA ILE A 117 -20.42 0.85 0.53
C ILE A 117 -21.35 -0.22 -0.02
N VAL A 118 -20.86 -1.01 -0.98
CA VAL A 118 -21.69 -2.03 -1.65
C VAL A 118 -22.12 -3.11 -0.65
N TYR A 119 -21.20 -3.63 0.15
CA TYR A 119 -21.53 -4.66 1.14
C TYR A 119 -22.49 -4.14 2.22
N SER A 120 -22.27 -2.93 2.74
CA SER A 120 -23.19 -2.35 3.73
C SER A 120 -24.59 -2.14 3.17
N ASN A 121 -24.71 -1.70 1.91
CA ASN A 121 -26.01 -1.55 1.25
C ASN A 121 -26.71 -2.89 1.07
N LEU A 122 -26.00 -3.98 0.76
CA LEU A 122 -26.60 -5.33 0.73
C LEU A 122 -27.11 -5.76 2.10
N ILE A 123 -26.34 -5.48 3.17
CA ILE A 123 -26.78 -5.76 4.54
C ILE A 123 -28.08 -4.98 4.85
N ARG A 124 -28.11 -3.68 4.58
CA ARG A 124 -29.29 -2.84 4.87
C ARG A 124 -30.54 -3.22 4.08
N GLN A 125 -30.39 -3.81 2.91
CA GLN A 125 -31.54 -4.33 2.15
C GLN A 125 -32.22 -5.49 2.88
N THR A 126 -31.45 -6.30 3.62
CA THR A 126 -31.93 -7.49 4.33
C THR A 126 -32.18 -7.21 5.81
N TYR A 127 -31.18 -6.66 6.49
CA TYR A 127 -31.17 -6.43 7.94
C TYR A 127 -31.20 -4.94 8.24
N LYS A 128 -32.40 -4.41 8.50
CA LYS A 128 -32.64 -2.95 8.57
C LYS A 128 -32.02 -2.30 9.79
N LYS A 129 -31.95 -3.01 10.92
CA LYS A 129 -31.56 -2.45 12.23
C LYS A 129 -30.29 -3.03 12.83
N THR A 130 -29.80 -4.14 12.29
CA THR A 130 -28.59 -4.79 12.80
C THR A 130 -27.39 -3.87 12.64
N PRO A 131 -26.58 -3.66 13.69
CA PRO A 131 -25.41 -2.79 13.64
C PRO A 131 -24.44 -3.16 12.51
N ILE A 132 -23.92 -2.16 11.82
CA ILE A 132 -22.85 -2.30 10.80
C ILE A 132 -21.68 -1.43 11.20
N ILE A 133 -20.54 -2.07 11.48
CA ILE A 133 -19.28 -1.43 11.83
C ILE A 133 -18.32 -1.58 10.66
N LEU A 134 -17.89 -0.46 10.07
CA LEU A 134 -16.90 -0.45 9.01
C LEU A 134 -15.50 -0.48 9.60
N GLY A 135 -14.58 -1.17 8.94
CA GLY A 135 -13.16 -1.18 9.30
C GLY A 135 -12.23 -1.24 8.08
N GLY A 136 -10.94 -1.35 8.36
CA GLY A 136 -9.89 -1.45 7.35
C GLY A 136 -9.53 -0.12 6.68
N ILE A 137 -8.55 -0.18 5.77
CA ILE A 137 -7.95 1.01 5.17
C ILE A 137 -8.93 1.84 4.34
N GLU A 138 -9.84 1.21 3.60
CA GLU A 138 -10.81 1.91 2.75
C GLU A 138 -11.73 2.83 3.57
N ALA A 139 -12.27 2.32 4.67
CA ALA A 139 -13.11 3.10 5.59
C ALA A 139 -12.29 4.15 6.34
N SER A 140 -11.11 3.81 6.83
CA SER A 140 -10.21 4.71 7.55
C SER A 140 -9.86 5.96 6.75
N LEU A 141 -9.60 5.80 5.45
CA LEU A 141 -9.18 6.91 4.59
C LEU A 141 -10.37 7.76 4.07
N ARG A 142 -11.61 7.31 4.29
CA ARG A 142 -12.83 8.01 3.84
C ARG A 142 -13.77 8.38 4.98
N ARG A 143 -13.23 8.46 6.20
CA ARG A 143 -14.02 8.69 7.43
C ARG A 143 -14.66 10.07 7.56
N LEU A 144 -14.09 11.09 6.89
CA LEU A 144 -14.62 12.45 6.77
C LEU A 144 -14.80 12.81 5.29
N ALA A 145 -15.19 14.03 4.98
CA ALA A 145 -15.23 14.53 3.61
C ALA A 145 -13.85 14.40 2.96
N HIS A 146 -13.79 13.81 1.78
CA HIS A 146 -12.53 13.48 1.14
C HIS A 146 -12.59 13.66 -0.37
N TYR A 147 -11.45 14.01 -0.99
CA TYR A 147 -11.33 14.03 -2.43
C TYR A 147 -11.26 12.62 -3.00
N ASP A 148 -12.17 12.31 -3.90
CA ASP A 148 -12.20 11.07 -4.68
C ASP A 148 -11.54 11.28 -6.05
N TYR A 149 -10.45 10.56 -6.28
CA TYR A 149 -9.66 10.69 -7.52
C TYR A 149 -10.42 10.19 -8.76
N TRP A 150 -11.25 9.14 -8.62
CA TRP A 150 -11.94 8.54 -9.76
C TRP A 150 -13.07 9.40 -10.27
N GLU A 151 -13.84 10.01 -9.36
CA GLU A 151 -14.92 10.94 -9.70
C GLU A 151 -14.44 12.40 -9.79
N ASN A 152 -13.19 12.69 -9.38
CA ASN A 152 -12.59 14.04 -9.37
C ASN A 152 -13.44 15.06 -8.61
N LYS A 153 -14.01 14.66 -7.46
CA LYS A 153 -14.83 15.51 -6.60
C LYS A 153 -14.65 15.18 -5.13
N VAL A 154 -15.08 16.07 -4.26
CA VAL A 154 -15.18 15.82 -2.81
C VAL A 154 -16.43 14.98 -2.54
N LYS A 155 -16.25 13.86 -1.85
CA LYS A 155 -17.32 12.94 -1.41
C LYS A 155 -17.64 13.17 0.07
N HIS A 156 -18.81 12.71 0.48
CA HIS A 156 -19.19 12.62 1.90
C HIS A 156 -18.28 11.65 2.65
N SER A 157 -18.36 11.67 3.98
CA SER A 157 -17.90 10.52 4.79
C SER A 157 -18.51 9.22 4.27
N VAL A 158 -17.69 8.18 4.20
CA VAL A 158 -18.16 6.85 3.79
C VAL A 158 -19.25 6.31 4.72
N LEU A 159 -19.29 6.80 5.96
CA LEU A 159 -20.31 6.42 6.92
C LEU A 159 -21.73 6.86 6.48
N LEU A 160 -21.83 7.99 5.78
CA LEU A 160 -23.11 8.44 5.19
C LEU A 160 -23.44 7.68 3.90
N ASP A 161 -22.43 7.47 3.04
CA ASP A 161 -22.66 6.86 1.73
C ASP A 161 -22.96 5.34 1.84
N SER A 162 -22.45 4.68 2.88
CA SER A 162 -22.66 3.23 3.13
C SER A 162 -23.94 2.90 3.90
N GLY A 163 -24.51 3.85 4.63
CA GLY A 163 -25.60 3.58 5.55
C GLY A 163 -25.20 2.75 6.78
N ALA A 164 -23.90 2.58 7.04
CA ALA A 164 -23.40 1.93 8.25
C ALA A 164 -23.60 2.81 9.50
N ASP A 165 -23.40 2.26 10.68
CA ASP A 165 -23.64 2.95 11.95
C ASP A 165 -22.39 3.58 12.51
N MET A 166 -21.24 2.90 12.37
CA MET A 166 -19.96 3.30 12.94
C MET A 166 -18.80 2.91 12.03
N ILE A 167 -17.68 3.63 12.15
CA ILE A 167 -16.38 3.21 11.61
C ILE A 167 -15.43 2.99 12.79
N SER A 168 -14.78 1.83 12.85
CA SER A 168 -13.56 1.61 13.62
C SER A 168 -12.38 1.88 12.69
N TYR A 169 -11.68 3.00 12.89
CA TYR A 169 -10.60 3.42 11.99
C TYR A 169 -9.21 3.19 12.58
N GLY A 170 -8.22 3.10 11.72
CA GLY A 170 -6.85 2.86 12.13
C GLY A 170 -6.60 1.39 12.46
N MET A 171 -5.77 1.15 13.49
CA MET A 171 -5.56 -0.17 14.07
C MET A 171 -6.66 -0.40 15.08
N GLY A 172 -7.55 -1.32 14.79
CA GLY A 172 -8.86 -1.44 15.41
C GLY A 172 -8.93 -2.38 16.62
N GLU A 173 -7.82 -2.90 17.12
CA GLU A 173 -7.79 -3.94 18.15
C GLU A 173 -8.48 -3.48 19.45
N HIS A 174 -8.15 -2.30 19.98
CA HIS A 174 -8.79 -1.76 21.19
C HIS A 174 -10.27 -1.43 20.92
N SER A 175 -10.54 -0.65 19.87
CA SER A 175 -11.90 -0.18 19.59
C SER A 175 -12.88 -1.31 19.32
N ILE A 176 -12.47 -2.41 18.65
CA ILE A 176 -13.39 -3.50 18.34
C ILE A 176 -13.77 -4.30 19.58
N ILE A 177 -12.88 -4.45 20.56
CA ILE A 177 -13.18 -5.09 21.84
C ILE A 177 -14.20 -4.24 22.62
N GLU A 178 -13.93 -2.93 22.76
CA GLU A 178 -14.85 -2.01 23.46
C GLU A 178 -16.23 -1.97 22.79
N ILE A 179 -16.30 -1.96 21.45
CA ILE A 179 -17.56 -2.03 20.69
C ILE A 179 -18.28 -3.35 20.98
N ALA A 180 -17.57 -4.48 20.95
CA ALA A 180 -18.15 -5.80 21.16
C ALA A 180 -18.71 -5.94 22.57
N ASP A 181 -17.95 -5.53 23.59
CA ASP A 181 -18.34 -5.59 25.00
C ASP A 181 -19.54 -4.68 25.27
N ALA A 182 -19.58 -3.48 24.71
CA ALA A 182 -20.69 -2.55 24.84
C ALA A 182 -21.97 -3.09 24.19
N LEU A 183 -21.89 -3.60 22.95
CA LEU A 183 -23.04 -4.22 22.28
C LEU A 183 -23.52 -5.49 23.01
N ALA A 184 -22.59 -6.30 23.54
CA ALA A 184 -22.93 -7.50 24.30
C ALA A 184 -23.62 -7.19 25.64
N SER A 185 -23.31 -6.03 26.25
CA SER A 185 -24.01 -5.54 27.44
C SER A 185 -25.40 -4.96 27.16
N GLY A 186 -25.80 -4.90 25.87
CA GLY A 186 -27.11 -4.39 25.44
C GLY A 186 -27.17 -2.90 25.13
N LEU A 187 -26.02 -2.21 25.08
CA LEU A 187 -25.99 -0.81 24.65
C LEU A 187 -26.28 -0.72 23.15
N PRO A 188 -27.19 0.16 22.72
CA PRO A 188 -27.42 0.39 21.30
C PRO A 188 -26.21 1.08 20.64
N VAL A 189 -25.96 0.79 19.38
CA VAL A 189 -24.77 1.30 18.65
C VAL A 189 -24.71 2.84 18.60
N GLU A 190 -25.86 3.51 18.63
CA GLU A 190 -25.98 4.97 18.63
C GLU A 190 -25.45 5.62 19.92
N GLU A 191 -25.35 4.86 21.01
CA GLU A 191 -24.82 5.34 22.29
C GLU A 191 -23.32 5.16 22.45
N LEU A 192 -22.66 4.44 21.53
CA LEU A 192 -21.22 4.19 21.56
C LEU A 192 -20.43 5.41 21.05
N THR A 193 -20.67 6.57 21.63
CA THR A 193 -20.09 7.86 21.19
C THR A 193 -18.73 8.16 21.81
N TYR A 194 -18.29 7.37 22.80
CA TYR A 194 -17.11 7.62 23.64
C TYR A 194 -15.88 6.79 23.23
N ILE A 195 -16.03 5.79 22.39
CA ILE A 195 -14.97 4.84 22.08
C ILE A 195 -13.90 5.51 21.19
N ALA A 196 -12.64 5.46 21.63
CA ALA A 196 -11.51 5.95 20.85
C ALA A 196 -11.31 5.14 19.56
N GLY A 197 -10.82 5.77 18.49
CA GLY A 197 -10.62 5.12 17.19
C GLY A 197 -11.92 4.91 16.41
N THR A 198 -13.01 5.62 16.76
CA THR A 198 -14.29 5.48 16.08
C THR A 198 -14.73 6.76 15.37
N VAL A 199 -15.63 6.57 14.41
CA VAL A 199 -16.40 7.67 13.77
C VAL A 199 -17.88 7.28 13.79
N PHE A 200 -18.73 8.19 14.21
CA PHE A 200 -20.15 7.97 14.35
C PHE A 200 -21.00 9.16 13.83
N LYS A 201 -22.29 8.94 13.68
CA LYS A 201 -23.26 9.96 13.26
C LYS A 201 -24.06 10.45 14.46
N CYS A 202 -24.33 11.74 14.53
CA CYS A 202 -25.32 12.24 15.48
C CYS A 202 -26.06 13.46 14.91
N ARG A 203 -27.17 13.80 15.56
CA ARG A 203 -27.97 15.01 15.27
C ARG A 203 -27.77 16.09 16.30
N ASP A 204 -27.29 15.72 17.48
CA ASP A 204 -27.08 16.61 18.61
C ASP A 204 -25.63 16.47 19.11
N LEU A 205 -24.99 17.59 19.39
CA LEU A 205 -23.60 17.67 19.84
C LEU A 205 -23.47 17.72 21.37
N SER A 206 -24.56 17.67 22.12
CA SER A 206 -24.55 17.79 23.59
C SER A 206 -23.69 16.72 24.30
N ARG A 207 -23.48 15.56 23.64
CA ARG A 207 -22.65 14.45 24.15
C ARG A 207 -21.20 14.50 23.63
N VAL A 208 -20.80 15.50 22.87
CA VAL A 208 -19.44 15.62 22.33
C VAL A 208 -18.68 16.66 23.12
N TYR A 209 -17.75 16.22 23.95
CA TYR A 209 -16.98 17.11 24.80
C TYR A 209 -15.82 17.77 24.06
N ASP A 210 -15.68 19.11 24.20
CA ASP A 210 -14.58 19.95 23.68
C ASP A 210 -14.18 19.64 22.21
N PRO A 211 -15.14 19.62 21.27
CA PRO A 211 -14.83 19.26 19.88
C PRO A 211 -14.11 20.37 19.11
N ILE A 212 -13.34 19.96 18.10
CA ILE A 212 -12.86 20.83 17.03
C ILE A 212 -13.93 20.83 15.93
N ILE A 213 -14.50 22.00 15.67
CA ILE A 213 -15.47 22.14 14.58
C ILE A 213 -14.72 22.35 13.27
N LEU A 214 -14.89 21.42 12.34
CA LEU A 214 -14.36 21.53 10.99
C LEU A 214 -15.30 22.38 10.11
N PRO A 215 -14.78 22.98 9.02
CA PRO A 215 -15.65 23.50 7.96
C PRO A 215 -16.64 22.42 7.52
N SER A 216 -17.86 22.85 7.18
CA SER A 216 -18.92 21.93 6.73
C SER A 216 -18.59 21.25 5.41
N TYR A 217 -19.25 20.12 5.14
CA TYR A 217 -19.13 19.44 3.84
C TYR A 217 -19.44 20.37 2.66
N GLU A 218 -20.48 21.21 2.77
CA GLU A 218 -20.87 22.11 1.69
C GLU A 218 -19.79 23.16 1.40
N GLU A 219 -19.08 23.64 2.42
CA GLU A 219 -17.96 24.58 2.25
C GLU A 219 -16.74 23.90 1.62
N VAL A 220 -16.32 22.72 2.14
CA VAL A 220 -15.13 22.02 1.62
C VAL A 220 -15.34 21.48 0.20
N LYS A 221 -16.59 21.18 -0.18
CA LYS A 221 -16.95 20.69 -1.50
C LYS A 221 -16.74 21.76 -2.60
N VAL A 222 -17.01 23.01 -2.30
CA VAL A 222 -16.98 24.11 -3.28
C VAL A 222 -15.72 24.96 -3.22
N ASN A 223 -15.04 25.00 -2.07
CA ASN A 223 -13.88 25.87 -1.86
C ASN A 223 -12.62 25.06 -1.55
N LYS A 224 -11.68 25.05 -2.48
CA LYS A 224 -10.40 24.32 -2.36
C LYS A 224 -9.52 24.81 -1.21
N LYS A 225 -9.56 26.11 -0.89
CA LYS A 225 -8.79 26.68 0.23
C LYS A 225 -9.37 26.16 1.55
N VAL A 226 -10.69 26.20 1.70
CA VAL A 226 -11.38 25.67 2.88
C VAL A 226 -11.14 24.16 3.04
N TYR A 227 -11.11 23.41 1.93
CA TYR A 227 -10.73 21.99 1.96
C TYR A 227 -9.30 21.79 2.49
N ALA A 228 -8.34 22.61 2.03
CA ALA A 228 -6.96 22.54 2.49
C ALA A 228 -6.84 22.90 3.99
N ASP A 229 -7.58 23.89 4.46
CA ASP A 229 -7.60 24.30 5.87
C ASP A 229 -8.23 23.21 6.76
N SER A 230 -9.36 22.63 6.34
CA SER A 230 -9.98 21.50 7.02
C SER A 230 -9.01 20.31 7.11
N PHE A 231 -8.31 19.99 6.01
CA PHE A 231 -7.31 18.91 6.01
C PHE A 231 -6.13 19.21 6.94
N ALA A 232 -5.67 20.47 7.03
CA ALA A 232 -4.60 20.86 7.94
C ALA A 232 -4.98 20.59 9.40
N ILE A 233 -6.22 20.90 9.80
CA ILE A 233 -6.75 20.62 11.13
C ILE A 233 -6.77 19.11 11.37
N GLN A 234 -7.27 18.32 10.43
CA GLN A 234 -7.29 16.86 10.52
C GLN A 234 -5.88 16.28 10.68
N TYR A 235 -4.91 16.74 9.87
CA TYR A 235 -3.52 16.29 9.93
C TYR A 235 -2.87 16.59 11.29
N GLN A 236 -3.12 17.77 11.86
CA GLN A 236 -2.59 18.19 13.16
C GLN A 236 -3.25 17.48 14.34
N ASN A 237 -4.38 16.81 14.11
CA ASN A 237 -5.18 16.12 15.13
C ASN A 237 -5.16 14.59 14.98
N THR A 238 -4.04 14.02 14.46
CA THR A 238 -3.87 12.56 14.29
C THR A 238 -3.22 11.86 15.46
N ASP A 239 -2.74 12.60 16.46
CA ASP A 239 -2.03 12.05 17.61
C ASP A 239 -2.99 11.48 18.67
N PRO A 240 -2.82 10.23 19.12
CA PRO A 240 -3.74 9.60 20.07
C PRO A 240 -3.71 10.23 21.49
N PHE A 241 -2.63 10.93 21.88
CA PHE A 241 -2.48 11.50 23.22
C PHE A 241 -3.07 12.90 23.36
N SER A 242 -3.09 13.69 22.29
CA SER A 242 -3.46 15.11 22.34
C SER A 242 -4.57 15.49 21.36
N ALA A 243 -5.12 14.51 20.64
CA ALA A 243 -6.23 14.75 19.72
C ALA A 243 -7.52 15.04 20.50
N ARG A 244 -8.41 15.77 19.84
CA ARG A 244 -9.75 16.10 20.32
C ARG A 244 -10.78 15.56 19.31
N PRO A 245 -12.02 15.30 19.70
CA PRO A 245 -13.07 14.97 18.75
C PRO A 245 -13.17 16.03 17.66
N MET A 246 -13.35 15.62 16.41
CA MET A 246 -13.57 16.51 15.28
C MET A 246 -14.99 16.34 14.78
N VAL A 247 -15.68 17.45 14.53
CA VAL A 247 -17.07 17.50 14.09
C VAL A 247 -17.14 18.12 12.71
N GLU A 248 -17.73 17.40 11.75
CA GLU A 248 -18.01 17.89 10.40
C GLU A 248 -19.52 17.89 10.14
N SER A 249 -20.06 19.05 9.76
CA SER A 249 -21.49 19.23 9.48
C SER A 249 -21.85 18.79 8.06
N TYR A 250 -22.99 18.09 7.94
CA TYR A 250 -23.59 17.68 6.66
C TYR A 250 -25.02 18.28 6.48
N GLY A 251 -25.24 19.44 7.06
CA GLY A 251 -26.53 20.14 6.99
C GLY A 251 -27.67 19.32 7.59
N THR A 252 -28.72 19.08 6.83
CA THR A 252 -29.91 18.32 7.29
C THR A 252 -29.62 16.86 7.63
N LYS A 253 -28.49 16.30 7.20
CA LYS A 253 -28.09 14.93 7.54
C LYS A 253 -27.44 14.83 8.93
N GLY A 254 -27.20 15.95 9.62
CA GLY A 254 -26.58 15.99 10.94
C GLY A 254 -25.06 16.11 10.87
N TYR A 255 -24.39 15.51 11.80
CA TYR A 255 -22.94 15.62 12.01
C TYR A 255 -22.27 14.25 11.92
N ILE A 256 -21.04 14.26 11.42
CA ILE A 256 -20.09 13.17 11.56
C ILE A 256 -19.04 13.58 12.59
N ILE A 257 -18.86 12.74 13.59
CA ILE A 257 -17.91 12.94 14.67
C ILE A 257 -16.80 11.90 14.54
N GLN A 258 -15.56 12.35 14.48
CA GLN A 258 -14.39 11.51 14.60
C GLN A 258 -13.80 11.65 16.00
N ASN A 259 -13.84 10.60 16.79
CA ASN A 259 -13.12 10.52 18.06
C ASN A 259 -11.60 10.51 17.84
N PRO A 260 -10.77 10.85 18.84
CA PRO A 260 -9.34 10.60 18.79
C PRO A 260 -9.03 9.16 18.43
N SER A 261 -7.89 8.91 17.78
CA SER A 261 -7.45 7.54 17.51
C SER A 261 -7.22 6.77 18.82
N ALA A 262 -7.45 5.47 18.79
CA ALA A 262 -7.07 4.61 19.91
C ALA A 262 -5.56 4.73 20.21
N LEU A 263 -5.17 4.49 21.46
CA LEU A 263 -3.76 4.40 21.83
C LEU A 263 -3.08 3.27 21.06
N PRO A 264 -1.79 3.44 20.72
CA PRO A 264 -1.02 2.35 20.13
C PRO A 264 -0.98 1.15 21.08
N LEU A 265 -0.98 -0.05 20.53
CA LEU A 265 -0.74 -1.25 21.32
C LEU A 265 0.63 -1.18 22.00
N THR A 266 0.71 -1.62 23.23
CA THR A 266 1.97 -1.89 23.91
C THR A 266 2.69 -3.06 23.26
N GLN A 267 3.96 -3.32 23.63
CA GLN A 267 4.69 -4.47 23.12
C GLN A 267 4.02 -5.79 23.50
N GLU A 268 3.56 -5.90 24.75
CA GLU A 268 2.85 -7.06 25.27
C GLU A 268 1.54 -7.32 24.50
N GLU A 269 0.70 -6.30 24.32
CA GLU A 269 -0.52 -6.41 23.52
C GLU A 269 -0.23 -6.78 22.05
N MET A 270 0.86 -6.25 21.47
CA MET A 270 1.30 -6.67 20.14
C MET A 270 1.68 -8.15 20.12
N ASP A 271 2.43 -8.62 21.10
CA ASP A 271 2.84 -10.01 21.19
C ASP A 271 1.62 -10.93 21.37
N ASP A 272 0.66 -10.54 22.22
CA ASP A 272 -0.61 -11.27 22.41
C ASP A 272 -1.41 -11.38 21.10
N VAL A 273 -1.50 -10.30 20.33
CA VAL A 273 -2.20 -10.33 19.02
C VAL A 273 -1.52 -11.32 18.06
N TYR A 274 -0.19 -11.38 18.04
CA TYR A 274 0.54 -12.30 17.16
C TYR A 274 0.65 -13.73 17.71
N ALA A 275 0.34 -13.94 18.98
CA ALA A 275 0.26 -15.26 19.62
C ALA A 275 -1.13 -15.93 19.44
N LEU A 276 -2.14 -15.22 18.91
CA LEU A 276 -3.45 -15.78 18.66
C LEU A 276 -3.38 -17.03 17.74
N PRO A 277 -4.35 -17.96 17.83
CA PRO A 277 -4.26 -19.26 17.19
C PRO A 277 -4.56 -19.20 15.68
N TYR A 278 -3.73 -18.49 14.93
CA TYR A 278 -3.81 -18.48 13.46
C TYR A 278 -3.39 -19.83 12.87
N THR A 279 -4.09 -20.26 11.81
CA THR A 279 -3.68 -21.44 11.05
C THR A 279 -2.49 -21.17 10.14
N GLU A 280 -2.19 -19.91 9.86
CA GLU A 280 -1.18 -19.42 8.90
C GLU A 280 -1.38 -19.97 7.47
N LYS A 281 -2.62 -20.31 7.14
CA LYS A 281 -3.01 -20.95 5.87
C LYS A 281 -4.18 -20.24 5.21
N VAL A 282 -4.38 -20.60 3.95
CA VAL A 282 -5.57 -20.30 3.17
C VAL A 282 -6.68 -21.27 3.57
N HIS A 283 -7.93 -20.78 3.69
CA HIS A 283 -9.07 -21.65 3.95
C HIS A 283 -9.20 -22.74 2.85
N PRO A 284 -9.48 -24.03 3.19
CA PRO A 284 -9.48 -25.14 2.25
C PRO A 284 -10.41 -24.98 1.05
N MET A 285 -11.44 -24.15 1.16
CA MET A 285 -12.35 -23.84 0.04
C MET A 285 -11.64 -23.32 -1.22
N TYR A 286 -10.42 -22.77 -1.09
CA TYR A 286 -9.65 -22.20 -2.19
C TYR A 286 -8.60 -23.13 -2.80
N GLU A 287 -8.38 -24.33 -2.26
CA GLU A 287 -7.34 -25.24 -2.74
C GLU A 287 -7.49 -25.55 -4.24
N LYS A 288 -8.72 -25.87 -4.68
CA LYS A 288 -9.02 -26.16 -6.09
C LYS A 288 -9.08 -24.92 -6.98
N LEU A 289 -9.03 -23.72 -6.41
CA LEU A 289 -9.13 -22.45 -7.10
C LEU A 289 -7.78 -21.77 -7.33
N GLY A 290 -6.65 -22.46 -7.05
CA GLY A 290 -5.30 -21.97 -7.28
C GLY A 290 -4.72 -21.16 -6.10
N GLY A 291 -5.25 -21.34 -4.90
CA GLY A 291 -4.75 -20.67 -3.69
C GLY A 291 -4.92 -19.14 -3.72
N ILE A 292 -4.26 -18.45 -2.79
CA ILE A 292 -4.29 -16.99 -2.70
C ILE A 292 -2.86 -16.45 -2.86
N PRO A 293 -2.55 -15.75 -3.99
CA PRO A 293 -1.18 -15.31 -4.28
C PRO A 293 -0.56 -14.43 -3.20
N ALA A 294 -1.36 -13.62 -2.50
CA ALA A 294 -0.86 -12.76 -1.42
C ALA A 294 -0.21 -13.55 -0.28
N LEU A 295 -0.68 -14.77 0.04
CA LEU A 295 -0.06 -15.58 1.09
C LEU A 295 1.35 -16.07 0.67
N GLU A 296 1.57 -16.38 -0.61
CA GLU A 296 2.88 -16.85 -1.09
C GLU A 296 4.01 -15.84 -0.83
N GLU A 297 3.68 -14.55 -0.85
CA GLU A 297 4.66 -13.46 -0.63
C GLU A 297 5.02 -13.29 0.86
N ILE A 298 4.11 -13.63 1.77
CA ILE A 298 4.26 -13.32 3.21
C ILE A 298 4.39 -14.56 4.10
N LYS A 299 4.08 -15.76 3.62
CA LYS A 299 4.00 -16.99 4.42
C LYS A 299 5.22 -17.22 5.34
N PHE A 300 6.40 -16.86 4.88
CA PHE A 300 7.64 -16.99 5.65
C PHE A 300 8.29 -15.61 5.88
N SER A 301 7.47 -14.64 6.26
CA SER A 301 7.90 -13.27 6.59
C SER A 301 7.39 -12.88 7.97
N LEU A 302 8.20 -12.14 8.72
CA LEU A 302 7.89 -11.68 10.07
C LEU A 302 7.51 -10.20 10.06
N THR A 303 6.34 -9.88 10.58
CA THR A 303 5.98 -8.48 10.86
C THR A 303 6.54 -8.08 12.22
N SER A 304 7.59 -7.28 12.24
CA SER A 304 8.28 -6.89 13.47
C SER A 304 7.73 -5.62 14.11
N ASN A 305 7.06 -4.78 13.33
CA ASN A 305 6.54 -3.50 13.79
C ASN A 305 5.37 -3.01 12.93
N ARG A 306 4.58 -2.12 13.52
CA ARG A 306 3.52 -1.32 12.87
C ARG A 306 3.74 0.16 13.15
N GLY A 307 3.10 1.04 12.37
CA GLY A 307 3.32 2.48 12.44
C GLY A 307 4.60 2.92 11.74
N CYS A 308 4.72 4.22 11.45
CA CYS A 308 5.90 4.76 10.76
C CYS A 308 6.06 6.26 11.05
N PHE A 309 7.12 6.64 11.76
CA PHE A 309 7.43 8.05 12.02
C PHE A 309 8.08 8.78 10.83
N GLY A 310 8.31 8.09 9.73
CA GLY A 310 8.82 8.70 8.49
C GLY A 310 7.91 9.78 7.93
N GLY A 311 6.59 9.61 8.08
CA GLY A 311 5.60 10.66 7.81
C GLY A 311 5.59 11.20 6.39
N CYS A 312 5.94 10.39 5.37
CA CYS A 312 5.92 10.83 3.98
C CYS A 312 4.52 11.32 3.58
N ASN A 313 4.46 12.46 2.88
CA ASN A 313 3.22 13.18 2.61
C ASN A 313 2.22 12.41 1.70
N PHE A 314 2.71 11.47 0.92
CA PHE A 314 1.90 10.63 0.03
C PHE A 314 1.45 9.31 0.64
N CYS A 315 1.95 8.96 1.84
CA CYS A 315 1.75 7.63 2.43
C CYS A 315 0.48 7.56 3.26
N ALA A 316 -0.42 6.66 2.88
CA ALA A 316 -1.67 6.42 3.61
C ALA A 316 -1.47 5.81 5.00
N LEU A 317 -0.34 5.13 5.24
CA LEU A 317 -0.04 4.50 6.53
C LEU A 317 0.02 5.50 7.68
N THR A 318 0.43 6.75 7.41
CA THR A 318 0.41 7.83 8.40
C THR A 318 -0.98 8.04 9.02
N PHE A 319 -2.04 7.86 8.22
CA PHE A 319 -3.44 8.05 8.65
C PHE A 319 -4.12 6.75 9.07
N HIS A 320 -3.57 5.60 8.69
CA HIS A 320 -4.15 4.31 9.04
C HIS A 320 -3.44 3.65 10.23
N GLN A 321 -2.12 3.51 10.18
CA GLN A 321 -1.35 2.91 11.28
C GLN A 321 -0.79 3.95 12.27
N GLY A 322 -0.77 5.23 11.90
CA GLY A 322 -0.21 6.30 12.70
C GLY A 322 1.31 6.42 12.61
N ARG A 323 1.85 7.40 13.36
CA ARG A 323 3.27 7.73 13.38
C ARG A 323 4.01 7.23 14.63
N ILE A 324 3.33 6.54 15.53
CA ILE A 324 3.93 5.91 16.70
C ILE A 324 4.20 4.46 16.38
N LEU A 325 5.40 3.99 16.68
CA LEU A 325 5.76 2.60 16.46
C LEU A 325 5.13 1.70 17.52
N GLN A 326 4.68 0.54 17.07
CA GLN A 326 4.24 -0.59 17.87
C GLN A 326 5.13 -1.76 17.48
N THR A 327 5.95 -2.25 18.39
CA THR A 327 6.97 -3.27 18.10
C THR A 327 6.70 -4.54 18.86
N ARG A 328 6.98 -5.67 18.25
CA ARG A 328 6.95 -6.98 18.90
C ARG A 328 8.26 -7.25 19.63
N SER A 329 8.21 -8.04 20.69
CA SER A 329 9.39 -8.53 21.39
C SER A 329 10.23 -9.46 20.50
N HIS A 330 11.49 -9.66 20.89
CA HIS A 330 12.35 -10.65 20.24
C HIS A 330 11.80 -12.07 20.45
N GLU A 331 11.28 -12.34 21.62
CA GLU A 331 10.73 -13.63 22.03
C GLU A 331 9.55 -14.03 21.13
N SER A 332 8.59 -13.13 20.93
CA SER A 332 7.44 -13.32 20.04
C SER A 332 7.87 -13.62 18.60
N LEU A 333 8.86 -12.88 18.07
CA LEU A 333 9.37 -13.07 16.71
C LEU A 333 10.18 -14.35 16.54
N ILE A 334 10.97 -14.74 17.57
CA ILE A 334 11.73 -15.98 17.56
C ILE A 334 10.80 -17.20 17.63
N GLU A 335 9.75 -17.12 18.44
CA GLU A 335 8.75 -18.18 18.54
C GLU A 335 8.03 -18.39 17.20
N GLU A 336 7.56 -17.31 16.54
CA GLU A 336 6.95 -17.40 15.22
C GLU A 336 7.93 -17.98 14.18
N ALA A 337 9.18 -17.50 14.14
CA ALA A 337 10.21 -18.02 13.25
C ALA A 337 10.51 -19.51 13.52
N THR A 338 10.48 -19.93 14.79
CA THR A 338 10.67 -21.33 15.16
C THR A 338 9.49 -22.20 14.69
N ARG A 339 8.24 -21.70 14.81
CA ARG A 339 7.07 -22.38 14.24
C ARG A 339 7.20 -22.55 12.73
N MET A 340 7.67 -21.52 12.01
CA MET A 340 7.90 -21.60 10.56
C MET A 340 8.86 -22.73 10.17
N THR A 341 9.87 -23.04 10.99
CA THR A 341 10.83 -24.12 10.68
C THR A 341 10.18 -25.52 10.68
N ASN A 342 9.02 -25.68 11.32
CA ASN A 342 8.24 -26.91 11.36
C ASN A 342 7.29 -27.06 10.15
N ASP A 343 7.11 -26.04 9.33
CA ASP A 343 6.30 -26.13 8.10
C ASP A 343 7.10 -26.92 7.03
N PRO A 344 6.52 -27.98 6.46
CA PRO A 344 7.20 -28.80 5.44
C PRO A 344 7.58 -28.02 4.17
N GLU A 345 6.95 -26.89 3.91
CA GLU A 345 7.29 -26.01 2.79
C GLU A 345 8.45 -25.06 3.10
N PHE A 346 8.82 -24.91 4.37
CA PHE A 346 9.91 -24.03 4.77
C PHE A 346 11.27 -24.59 4.31
N LYS A 347 11.99 -23.81 3.51
CA LYS A 347 13.29 -24.21 2.93
C LYS A 347 14.50 -23.58 3.63
N GLY A 348 14.26 -23.02 4.80
CA GLY A 348 15.28 -22.33 5.59
C GLY A 348 15.42 -20.85 5.28
N TYR A 349 14.48 -20.24 4.59
CA TYR A 349 14.55 -18.84 4.19
C TYR A 349 13.43 -18.03 4.84
N ILE A 350 13.78 -17.13 5.76
CA ILE A 350 12.88 -16.06 6.20
C ILE A 350 12.96 -14.97 5.13
N HIS A 351 11.83 -14.68 4.48
CA HIS A 351 11.79 -13.83 3.30
C HIS A 351 11.86 -12.35 3.64
N ASP A 352 11.38 -11.97 4.83
CA ASP A 352 11.41 -10.59 5.32
C ASP A 352 11.30 -10.55 6.84
N VAL A 353 11.92 -9.56 7.46
CA VAL A 353 11.72 -9.19 8.86
C VAL A 353 11.51 -7.69 8.88
N GLY A 354 10.27 -7.24 8.95
CA GLY A 354 10.02 -5.83 8.77
C GLY A 354 8.59 -5.39 9.10
N GLY A 355 8.21 -4.30 8.46
CA GLY A 355 6.93 -3.64 8.61
C GLY A 355 6.81 -2.52 7.59
N PRO A 356 6.09 -1.42 7.89
CA PRO A 356 6.02 -0.26 6.99
C PRO A 356 7.39 0.34 6.65
N THR A 357 8.33 0.19 7.56
CA THR A 357 9.76 0.52 7.42
C THR A 357 10.53 -0.52 8.24
N ALA A 358 11.39 -1.30 7.59
CA ALA A 358 12.02 -2.47 8.19
C ALA A 358 12.89 -2.13 9.39
N ASP A 359 13.69 -1.09 9.26
CA ASP A 359 14.70 -0.67 10.22
C ASP A 359 14.18 0.24 11.35
N PHE A 360 12.86 0.41 11.47
CA PHE A 360 12.25 1.12 12.59
C PHE A 360 11.84 0.15 13.69
N ARG A 361 12.65 0.11 14.77
CA ARG A 361 12.39 -0.76 15.92
C ARG A 361 12.31 0.01 17.24
N GLN A 362 12.79 1.25 17.26
CA GLN A 362 12.80 2.10 18.45
C GLN A 362 11.85 3.31 18.25
N PRO A 363 11.22 3.82 19.31
CA PRO A 363 10.47 5.06 19.27
C PRO A 363 11.32 6.19 18.69
N SER A 364 10.72 7.08 17.91
CA SER A 364 11.47 8.19 17.30
C SER A 364 12.13 9.11 18.32
N CYS A 365 11.53 9.28 19.51
CA CYS A 365 12.09 10.03 20.64
C CYS A 365 11.26 9.78 21.91
N GLN A 366 11.84 10.07 23.09
CA GLN A 366 11.17 9.91 24.38
C GLN A 366 9.89 10.75 24.52
N LYS A 367 9.86 11.94 23.89
CA LYS A 367 8.64 12.77 23.86
C LYS A 367 7.44 12.05 23.26
N GLN A 368 7.67 11.21 22.23
CA GLN A 368 6.60 10.51 21.53
C GLN A 368 5.86 9.53 22.45
N LEU A 369 6.55 8.95 23.42
CA LEU A 369 5.97 7.99 24.37
C LEU A 369 5.02 8.63 25.39
N THR A 370 5.19 9.93 25.69
CA THR A 370 4.43 10.61 26.74
C THR A 370 3.53 11.73 26.24
N LYS A 371 3.91 12.40 25.15
CA LYS A 371 3.21 13.57 24.61
C LYS A 371 2.76 13.37 23.16
N GLY A 372 2.98 12.16 22.62
CA GLY A 372 2.63 11.80 21.26
C GLY A 372 3.44 12.50 20.18
N VAL A 373 2.92 12.51 18.96
CA VAL A 373 3.60 13.04 17.77
C VAL A 373 3.52 14.55 17.65
N CYS A 374 4.55 15.15 17.08
CA CYS A 374 4.57 16.59 16.82
C CYS A 374 3.56 16.98 15.74
N LYS A 375 2.73 18.00 15.99
CA LYS A 375 1.70 18.50 15.07
C LYS A 375 2.30 19.10 13.79
N ASN A 376 3.44 19.83 13.92
CA ASN A 376 4.02 20.66 12.87
C ASN A 376 5.44 20.21 12.46
N LYS A 377 5.86 19.01 12.86
CA LYS A 377 7.19 18.47 12.53
C LYS A 377 7.11 17.01 12.11
N GLN A 378 7.98 16.66 11.16
CA GLN A 378 8.31 15.29 10.82
C GLN A 378 9.66 14.92 11.43
N CYS A 379 9.88 13.66 11.76
CA CYS A 379 11.09 13.23 12.48
C CYS A 379 12.34 13.23 11.58
N LEU A 380 12.15 13.00 10.27
CA LEU A 380 13.24 12.85 9.29
C LEU A 380 13.26 13.94 8.21
N PHE A 381 12.27 14.83 8.17
CA PHE A 381 12.16 15.86 7.14
C PHE A 381 12.03 17.27 7.76
N PRO A 382 12.69 18.29 7.18
CA PRO A 382 13.61 18.28 6.03
C PRO A 382 14.99 17.69 6.37
N THR A 383 15.34 17.66 7.63
CA THR A 383 16.52 17.03 8.21
C THR A 383 16.14 16.27 9.47
N PRO A 384 16.93 15.28 9.91
CA PRO A 384 16.65 14.56 11.15
C PRO A 384 16.44 15.52 12.33
N CYS A 385 15.35 15.28 13.09
CA CYS A 385 15.04 16.08 14.27
C CYS A 385 16.15 15.94 15.32
N LYS A 386 16.50 17.05 16.01
CA LYS A 386 17.54 17.02 17.07
C LYS A 386 17.25 16.03 18.20
N ASN A 387 15.97 15.72 18.43
CA ASN A 387 15.53 14.78 19.45
C ASN A 387 15.30 13.37 18.91
N LEU A 388 15.59 13.13 17.62
CA LEU A 388 15.45 11.81 17.03
C LEU A 388 16.46 10.85 17.65
N THR A 389 15.98 9.74 18.19
CA THR A 389 16.80 8.61 18.58
C THR A 389 17.09 7.79 17.33
N VAL A 390 18.37 7.73 16.95
CA VAL A 390 18.82 6.91 15.82
C VAL A 390 19.61 5.74 16.38
N ASP A 391 19.00 4.56 16.37
CA ASP A 391 19.60 3.35 16.95
C ASP A 391 19.04 2.11 16.25
N HIS A 392 19.93 1.29 15.68
CA HIS A 392 19.60 0.01 15.06
C HIS A 392 20.04 -1.19 15.90
N SER A 393 20.57 -1.00 17.11
CA SER A 393 21.14 -2.07 17.94
C SER A 393 20.14 -3.18 18.24
N ASP A 394 18.89 -2.84 18.55
CA ASP A 394 17.81 -3.79 18.77
C ASP A 394 17.54 -4.63 17.51
N TYR A 395 17.45 -3.98 16.36
CA TYR A 395 17.18 -4.68 15.10
C TYR A 395 18.33 -5.62 14.71
N VAL A 396 19.58 -5.18 14.84
CA VAL A 396 20.76 -6.02 14.63
C VAL A 396 20.77 -7.22 15.56
N SER A 397 20.45 -7.01 16.83
CA SER A 397 20.34 -8.07 17.84
C SER A 397 19.27 -9.11 17.44
N LEU A 398 18.08 -8.65 17.05
CA LEU A 398 17.00 -9.50 16.56
C LEU A 398 17.43 -10.34 15.33
N LEU A 399 17.98 -9.69 14.31
CA LEU A 399 18.41 -10.36 13.08
C LEU A 399 19.47 -11.45 13.36
N ARG A 400 20.39 -11.19 14.29
CA ARG A 400 21.40 -12.16 14.72
C ARG A 400 20.80 -13.34 15.49
N LYS A 401 19.78 -13.10 16.33
CA LYS A 401 19.04 -14.18 17.01
C LYS A 401 18.28 -15.04 16.01
N LEU A 402 17.57 -14.46 15.06
CA LEU A 402 16.83 -15.19 14.03
C LEU A 402 17.73 -16.07 13.15
N ARG A 403 18.92 -15.60 12.79
CA ARG A 403 19.90 -16.38 12.02
C ARG A 403 20.44 -17.63 12.78
N LYS A 404 20.34 -17.64 14.10
CA LYS A 404 20.81 -18.75 14.95
C LYS A 404 19.76 -19.84 15.16
N ILE A 405 18.51 -19.63 14.73
CA ILE A 405 17.44 -20.62 14.90
C ILE A 405 17.78 -21.87 14.05
N PRO A 406 17.76 -23.09 14.63
CA PRO A 406 17.95 -24.31 13.88
C PRO A 406 16.97 -24.42 12.70
N GLY A 407 17.46 -24.76 11.51
CA GLY A 407 16.65 -24.83 10.29
C GLY A 407 16.62 -23.51 9.48
N VAL A 408 16.98 -22.37 10.06
CA VAL A 408 17.10 -21.10 9.35
C VAL A 408 18.47 -21.00 8.67
N LYS A 409 18.48 -20.88 7.35
CA LYS A 409 19.69 -20.73 6.52
C LYS A 409 19.99 -19.29 6.19
N LYS A 410 18.94 -18.48 5.95
CA LYS A 410 19.05 -17.06 5.58
C LYS A 410 17.84 -16.29 6.12
N VAL A 411 18.11 -15.06 6.53
CA VAL A 411 17.11 -14.07 6.90
C VAL A 411 17.29 -12.89 5.96
N PHE A 412 16.27 -12.57 5.17
CA PHE A 412 16.30 -11.43 4.24
C PHE A 412 15.52 -10.24 4.78
N ILE A 413 15.87 -9.05 4.30
CA ILE A 413 15.12 -7.82 4.49
C ILE A 413 14.66 -7.36 3.10
N ARG A 414 13.34 -7.40 2.87
CA ARG A 414 12.68 -6.99 1.62
C ARG A 414 11.80 -5.77 1.80
N SER A 415 11.28 -5.54 3.00
CA SER A 415 10.61 -4.30 3.38
C SER A 415 11.55 -3.11 3.19
N GLY A 416 10.99 -1.94 2.91
CA GLY A 416 11.80 -0.76 2.64
C GLY A 416 12.68 -0.37 3.83
N VAL A 417 13.98 -0.26 3.58
CA VAL A 417 14.94 0.32 4.52
C VAL A 417 14.93 1.84 4.37
N ARG A 418 14.85 2.55 5.47
CA ARG A 418 14.84 4.01 5.48
C ARG A 418 16.27 4.54 5.40
N PHE A 419 16.75 4.77 4.18
CA PHE A 419 18.13 5.13 3.89
C PHE A 419 18.61 6.41 4.62
N ASP A 420 17.74 7.39 4.85
CA ASP A 420 18.05 8.60 5.59
C ASP A 420 18.22 8.36 7.10
N TYR A 421 17.51 7.38 7.67
CA TYR A 421 17.70 6.93 9.04
C TYR A 421 19.02 6.16 9.18
N VAL A 422 19.37 5.32 8.19
CA VAL A 422 20.67 4.62 8.12
C VAL A 422 21.84 5.60 8.02
N VAL A 423 21.72 6.65 7.20
CA VAL A 423 22.75 7.70 7.07
C VAL A 423 22.92 8.48 8.39
N ALA A 424 21.80 8.74 9.08
CA ALA A 424 21.81 9.46 10.35
C ALA A 424 22.43 8.65 11.50
N ASP A 425 22.48 7.32 11.38
CA ASP A 425 23.13 6.46 12.36
C ASP A 425 24.66 6.61 12.29
N ARG A 426 25.25 6.97 13.42
CA ARG A 426 26.72 7.07 13.55
C ARG A 426 27.38 5.70 13.63
N ASP A 427 26.68 4.72 14.21
CA ASP A 427 27.13 3.33 14.24
C ASP A 427 26.73 2.63 12.93
N LYS A 428 27.72 2.30 12.11
CA LYS A 428 27.50 1.62 10.82
C LYS A 428 27.38 0.09 10.94
N THR A 429 27.22 -0.43 12.14
CA THR A 429 27.06 -1.87 12.39
C THR A 429 25.86 -2.43 11.64
N PHE A 430 24.72 -1.73 11.66
CA PHE A 430 23.53 -2.18 10.92
C PHE A 430 23.78 -2.23 9.40
N LEU A 431 24.38 -1.21 8.82
CA LEU A 431 24.64 -1.19 7.37
C LEU A 431 25.58 -2.35 6.96
N ARG A 432 26.59 -2.66 7.77
CA ARG A 432 27.46 -3.82 7.55
C ARG A 432 26.72 -5.14 7.67
N GLU A 433 25.95 -5.31 8.74
CA GLU A 433 25.12 -6.51 8.99
C GLU A 433 24.14 -6.75 7.83
N LEU A 434 23.46 -5.67 7.38
CA LEU A 434 22.53 -5.69 6.25
C LEU A 434 23.20 -6.23 4.97
N VAL A 435 24.33 -5.63 4.59
CA VAL A 435 25.06 -6.01 3.37
C VAL A 435 25.61 -7.43 3.47
N GLU A 436 26.19 -7.78 4.60
CA GLU A 436 26.86 -9.07 4.76
C GLU A 436 25.88 -10.26 4.77
N HIS A 437 24.69 -10.08 5.39
CA HIS A 437 23.82 -11.19 5.74
C HIS A 437 22.40 -11.13 5.17
N HIS A 438 21.84 -9.95 4.90
CA HIS A 438 20.39 -9.78 4.72
C HIS A 438 19.95 -9.35 3.32
N VAL A 439 20.88 -9.03 2.43
CA VAL A 439 20.58 -8.67 1.04
C VAL A 439 20.87 -9.84 0.10
N SER A 440 19.94 -10.12 -0.80
CA SER A 440 20.05 -11.22 -1.79
C SER A 440 20.62 -10.78 -3.15
N GLY A 441 21.48 -9.74 -3.17
CA GLY A 441 22.09 -9.17 -4.39
C GLY A 441 21.50 -7.83 -4.78
N GLN A 442 20.26 -7.53 -4.40
CA GLN A 442 19.60 -6.25 -4.67
C GLN A 442 18.91 -5.72 -3.40
N LEU A 443 19.25 -4.49 -3.03
CA LEU A 443 18.56 -3.76 -1.98
C LEU A 443 17.62 -2.73 -2.62
N ARG A 444 16.33 -2.84 -2.34
CA ARG A 444 15.34 -1.87 -2.80
C ARG A 444 15.28 -0.70 -1.83
N VAL A 445 15.41 0.51 -2.36
CA VAL A 445 15.32 1.75 -1.59
C VAL A 445 14.42 2.75 -2.31
N ALA A 446 13.77 3.62 -1.56
CA ALA A 446 12.75 4.52 -2.09
C ALA A 446 13.16 5.99 -1.96
N PRO A 447 14.09 6.51 -2.81
CA PRO A 447 14.40 7.94 -2.88
C PRO A 447 13.23 8.75 -3.43
N GLU A 448 12.34 8.16 -4.20
CA GLU A 448 11.13 8.68 -4.83
C GLU A 448 11.38 9.69 -5.96
N HIS A 449 12.32 10.60 -5.82
CA HIS A 449 12.70 11.61 -6.83
C HIS A 449 14.14 12.08 -6.62
N VAL A 450 14.65 12.91 -7.56
CA VAL A 450 15.98 13.52 -7.48
C VAL A 450 15.95 15.04 -7.39
N SER A 451 14.80 15.66 -7.58
CA SER A 451 14.62 17.10 -7.41
C SER A 451 14.25 17.41 -5.97
N ASP A 452 15.05 18.21 -5.27
CA ASP A 452 14.80 18.61 -3.89
C ASP A 452 13.49 19.39 -3.74
N GLN A 453 13.06 20.10 -4.78
CA GLN A 453 11.74 20.76 -4.80
C GLN A 453 10.61 19.74 -4.72
N VAL A 454 10.68 18.65 -5.47
CA VAL A 454 9.65 17.59 -5.44
C VAL A 454 9.73 16.83 -4.13
N LEU A 455 10.95 16.50 -3.68
CA LEU A 455 11.20 15.81 -2.41
C LEU A 455 10.66 16.60 -1.21
N LYS A 456 10.77 17.94 -1.23
CA LYS A 456 10.14 18.82 -0.23
C LYS A 456 8.62 18.54 -0.11
N TYR A 457 7.91 18.49 -1.23
CA TYR A 457 6.47 18.21 -1.24
C TYR A 457 6.12 16.76 -0.93
N MET A 458 7.05 15.84 -1.12
CA MET A 458 6.91 14.44 -0.70
C MET A 458 7.16 14.23 0.81
N GLY A 459 7.74 15.20 1.52
CA GLY A 459 8.20 15.02 2.89
C GLY A 459 9.38 14.06 2.98
N LYS A 460 10.29 14.11 1.99
CA LYS A 460 11.48 13.26 1.88
C LYS A 460 12.76 14.12 2.01
N PRO A 461 13.86 13.56 2.50
CA PRO A 461 15.13 14.26 2.60
C PRO A 461 15.64 14.67 1.21
N SER A 462 16.60 15.61 1.18
CA SER A 462 17.26 16.04 -0.06
C SER A 462 17.94 14.86 -0.78
N HIS A 463 18.09 14.98 -2.09
CA HIS A 463 18.74 13.96 -2.91
C HIS A 463 20.19 13.68 -2.48
N SER A 464 20.88 14.67 -1.92
CA SER A 464 22.25 14.51 -1.40
C SER A 464 22.35 13.44 -0.31
N VAL A 465 21.32 13.27 0.53
CA VAL A 465 21.28 12.21 1.55
C VAL A 465 21.22 10.83 0.91
N TYR A 466 20.47 10.68 -0.19
CA TYR A 466 20.46 9.43 -0.94
C TYR A 466 21.81 9.13 -1.59
N GLN A 467 22.46 10.14 -2.15
CA GLN A 467 23.81 9.99 -2.71
C GLN A 467 24.82 9.58 -1.63
N GLN A 468 24.71 10.12 -0.42
CA GLN A 468 25.55 9.70 0.70
C GLN A 468 25.28 8.23 1.07
N PHE A 469 24.03 7.83 1.17
CA PHE A 469 23.68 6.43 1.41
C PHE A 469 24.32 5.50 0.38
N LEU A 470 24.27 5.83 -0.92
CA LEU A 470 24.91 5.02 -1.96
C LEU A 470 26.42 4.88 -1.75
N LYS A 471 27.11 5.95 -1.38
CA LYS A 471 28.56 5.91 -1.08
C LYS A 471 28.86 4.99 0.11
N GLU A 472 28.06 5.08 1.17
CA GLU A 472 28.21 4.24 2.37
C GLU A 472 27.88 2.77 2.07
N TYR A 473 26.83 2.51 1.28
CA TYR A 473 26.44 1.16 0.84
C TYR A 473 27.51 0.51 -0.03
N ASP A 474 28.08 1.24 -0.98
CA ASP A 474 29.19 0.76 -1.82
C ASP A 474 30.47 0.50 -1.00
N ALA A 475 30.76 1.33 -0.01
CA ALA A 475 31.86 1.11 0.90
C ALA A 475 31.65 -0.17 1.73
N ALA A 476 30.45 -0.40 2.25
CA ALA A 476 30.11 -1.62 2.99
C ALA A 476 30.21 -2.87 2.09
N ASN A 477 29.76 -2.81 0.83
CA ASN A 477 29.93 -3.89 -0.14
C ASN A 477 31.42 -4.25 -0.34
N ARG A 478 32.27 -3.23 -0.54
CA ARG A 478 33.72 -3.47 -0.70
C ARG A 478 34.35 -4.10 0.55
N GLN A 479 33.97 -3.61 1.75
CA GLN A 479 34.50 -4.12 3.02
C GLN A 479 34.09 -5.58 3.26
N THR A 480 32.89 -5.98 2.85
CA THR A 480 32.36 -7.35 3.04
C THR A 480 32.61 -8.27 1.85
N GLY A 481 33.29 -7.80 0.79
CA GLY A 481 33.53 -8.58 -0.44
C GLY A 481 32.25 -8.93 -1.21
N LYS A 482 31.18 -8.15 -1.05
CA LYS A 482 29.90 -8.38 -1.73
C LYS A 482 29.80 -7.57 -3.03
N GLN A 483 29.02 -8.08 -3.97
CA GLN A 483 28.63 -7.39 -5.21
C GLN A 483 27.09 -7.25 -5.22
N GLN A 484 26.60 -6.21 -4.58
CA GLN A 484 25.17 -5.96 -4.45
C GLN A 484 24.84 -4.56 -4.96
N TYR A 485 23.62 -4.38 -5.45
CA TYR A 485 23.17 -3.16 -6.08
C TYR A 485 21.99 -2.56 -5.33
N ALA A 486 22.00 -1.24 -5.14
CA ALA A 486 20.82 -0.51 -4.71
C ALA A 486 19.89 -0.27 -5.91
N VAL A 487 18.63 -0.69 -5.78
CA VAL A 487 17.61 -0.51 -6.80
C VAL A 487 16.65 0.58 -6.35
N PRO A 488 16.73 1.80 -6.93
CA PRO A 488 15.88 2.91 -6.52
C PRO A 488 14.45 2.77 -7.03
N TYR A 489 13.52 3.12 -6.15
CA TYR A 489 12.11 3.36 -6.49
C TYR A 489 11.92 4.85 -6.79
N PHE A 490 11.33 5.16 -7.95
CA PHE A 490 11.00 6.53 -8.35
C PHE A 490 9.51 6.68 -8.65
N MET A 491 9.00 7.88 -8.37
CA MET A 491 7.61 8.25 -8.55
C MET A 491 7.49 9.46 -9.48
N SER A 492 6.71 9.35 -10.54
CA SER A 492 6.38 10.46 -11.44
C SER A 492 5.12 11.18 -10.99
N SER A 493 4.92 12.37 -11.51
CA SER A 493 3.65 13.09 -11.45
C SER A 493 3.16 13.44 -10.04
N HIS A 494 4.05 13.49 -9.04
CA HIS A 494 3.73 13.98 -7.70
C HIS A 494 3.49 15.52 -7.74
N PRO A 495 2.62 16.08 -6.89
CA PRO A 495 2.55 17.54 -6.70
C PRO A 495 3.94 18.16 -6.53
N GLY A 496 4.22 19.25 -7.24
CA GLY A 496 5.53 19.88 -7.32
C GLY A 496 6.41 19.41 -8.49
N CYS A 497 6.09 18.28 -9.15
CA CYS A 497 6.87 17.78 -10.27
C CYS A 497 6.46 18.48 -11.58
N THR A 498 7.17 19.53 -11.95
CA THR A 498 7.03 20.15 -13.28
C THR A 498 7.76 19.30 -14.33
N MET A 499 7.58 19.63 -15.61
CA MET A 499 8.29 18.92 -16.70
C MET A 499 9.82 19.05 -16.57
N LYS A 500 10.33 20.16 -16.02
CA LYS A 500 11.77 20.34 -15.77
C LYS A 500 12.31 19.33 -14.76
N GLU A 501 11.59 19.11 -13.67
CA GLU A 501 11.97 18.10 -12.67
C GLU A 501 11.87 16.68 -13.21
N ALA A 502 10.89 16.40 -14.07
CA ALA A 502 10.78 15.10 -14.74
C ALA A 502 11.97 14.83 -15.68
N VAL A 503 12.44 15.85 -16.41
CA VAL A 503 13.67 15.73 -17.23
C VAL A 503 14.90 15.49 -16.36
N LYS A 504 15.06 16.19 -15.22
CA LYS A 504 16.16 15.93 -14.26
C LYS A 504 16.18 14.48 -13.78
N LEU A 505 14.98 13.94 -13.49
CA LEU A 505 14.86 12.53 -13.09
C LEU A 505 15.27 11.60 -14.24
N ALA A 506 14.87 11.89 -15.48
CA ALA A 506 15.28 11.11 -16.65
C ALA A 506 16.81 11.13 -16.88
N GLU A 507 17.44 12.29 -16.69
CA GLU A 507 18.91 12.41 -16.76
C GLU A 507 19.58 11.54 -15.70
N TYR A 508 19.08 11.57 -14.48
CA TYR A 508 19.61 10.71 -13.41
C TYR A 508 19.44 9.22 -13.71
N VAL A 509 18.26 8.81 -14.21
CA VAL A 509 18.01 7.42 -14.63
C VAL A 509 18.95 6.99 -15.77
N ARG A 510 19.26 7.90 -16.70
CA ARG A 510 20.29 7.66 -17.72
C ARG A 510 21.66 7.38 -17.10
N ASP A 511 22.06 8.23 -16.14
CA ASP A 511 23.37 8.17 -15.52
C ASP A 511 23.55 6.94 -14.61
N LEU A 512 22.43 6.35 -14.12
CA LEU A 512 22.43 5.05 -13.44
C LEU A 512 22.80 3.87 -14.38
N GLY A 513 22.72 4.05 -15.69
CA GLY A 513 23.05 3.03 -16.68
C GLY A 513 21.98 1.95 -16.91
N PHE A 514 20.97 1.84 -16.05
CA PHE A 514 19.83 0.96 -16.22
C PHE A 514 18.51 1.75 -16.23
N THR A 515 17.46 1.16 -16.80
CA THR A 515 16.14 1.79 -16.81
C THR A 515 15.24 1.03 -15.84
N PRO A 516 14.55 1.71 -14.93
CA PRO A 516 13.60 1.05 -14.04
C PRO A 516 12.52 0.31 -14.84
N GLU A 517 12.35 -0.98 -14.56
CA GLU A 517 11.30 -1.78 -15.21
C GLU A 517 9.90 -1.36 -14.74
N GLN A 518 9.78 -1.02 -13.46
CA GLN A 518 8.55 -0.54 -12.86
C GLN A 518 8.67 0.95 -12.54
N VAL A 519 7.78 1.73 -13.13
CA VAL A 519 7.62 3.16 -12.86
C VAL A 519 6.29 3.37 -12.18
N GLN A 520 6.31 4.05 -11.07
CA GLN A 520 5.12 4.37 -10.31
C GLN A 520 4.72 5.83 -10.52
N ASP A 521 3.49 6.08 -10.96
CA ASP A 521 2.92 7.41 -10.91
C ASP A 521 2.35 7.67 -9.52
N PHE A 522 2.39 8.94 -9.09
CA PHE A 522 1.71 9.34 -7.87
C PHE A 522 0.22 8.96 -7.91
N TYR A 523 -0.20 8.17 -6.93
CA TYR A 523 -1.58 7.74 -6.76
C TYR A 523 -2.26 8.61 -5.71
N PRO A 524 -3.25 9.45 -6.08
CA PRO A 524 -3.95 10.29 -5.12
C PRO A 524 -4.86 9.46 -4.19
N THR A 525 -4.25 8.93 -3.13
CA THR A 525 -4.95 8.16 -2.10
C THR A 525 -5.67 9.11 -1.15
N PRO A 526 -6.96 8.91 -0.83
CA PRO A 526 -7.69 9.79 0.08
C PRO A 526 -6.97 10.01 1.42
N SER A 527 -7.20 11.14 2.05
CA SER A 527 -6.67 11.52 3.36
C SER A 527 -5.14 11.56 3.46
N THR A 528 -4.42 11.75 2.35
CA THR A 528 -2.99 12.04 2.37
C THR A 528 -2.71 13.51 2.08
N LEU A 529 -1.63 14.06 2.65
CA LEU A 529 -1.24 15.45 2.45
C LEU A 529 -0.97 15.73 0.95
N SER A 530 -0.32 14.78 0.25
CA SER A 530 -0.08 14.90 -1.19
C SER A 530 -1.37 14.90 -2.01
N THR A 531 -2.40 14.17 -1.59
CA THR A 531 -3.72 14.21 -2.26
C THR A 531 -4.44 15.52 -2.02
N CYS A 532 -4.31 16.09 -0.83
CA CYS A 532 -4.79 17.46 -0.57
C CYS A 532 -4.13 18.48 -1.51
N MET A 533 -2.80 18.45 -1.64
CA MET A 533 -2.07 19.29 -2.60
C MET A 533 -2.50 19.01 -4.05
N TYR A 534 -2.68 17.73 -4.41
CA TYR A 534 -3.11 17.34 -5.75
C TYR A 534 -4.47 17.94 -6.13
N TYR A 535 -5.43 17.89 -5.22
CA TYR A 535 -6.76 18.44 -5.44
C TYR A 535 -6.77 19.95 -5.45
N THR A 536 -6.17 20.56 -4.43
CA THR A 536 -6.30 22.00 -4.16
C THR A 536 -5.29 22.85 -4.91
N GLY A 537 -4.07 22.34 -5.16
CA GLY A 537 -2.92 23.13 -5.61
C GLY A 537 -2.32 23.99 -4.48
N ILE A 538 -2.62 23.64 -3.21
CA ILE A 538 -2.16 24.38 -2.03
C ILE A 538 -1.54 23.38 -1.05
N HIS A 539 -0.38 23.71 -0.48
CA HIS A 539 0.18 22.95 0.63
C HIS A 539 -0.59 23.28 1.91
N PRO A 540 -1.32 22.31 2.52
CA PRO A 540 -2.29 22.64 3.57
C PRO A 540 -1.66 23.23 4.84
N LEU A 541 -0.42 22.86 5.17
CA LEU A 541 0.24 23.33 6.39
C LEU A 541 0.95 24.68 6.24
N THR A 542 1.32 25.07 5.01
CA THR A 542 2.08 26.32 4.76
C THR A 542 1.30 27.36 3.96
N GLY A 543 0.20 26.99 3.29
CA GLY A 543 -0.55 27.84 2.37
C GLY A 543 0.15 28.09 1.02
N GLU A 544 1.34 27.53 0.79
CA GLU A 544 2.11 27.68 -0.43
C GLU A 544 1.38 27.10 -1.64
N LYS A 545 1.38 27.80 -2.77
CA LYS A 545 0.86 27.28 -4.04
C LYS A 545 1.78 26.19 -4.57
N VAL A 546 1.20 25.08 -4.97
CA VAL A 546 1.93 23.90 -5.47
C VAL A 546 1.51 23.60 -6.90
N TYR A 547 2.48 23.44 -7.78
CA TYR A 547 2.22 22.96 -9.14
C TYR A 547 1.70 21.51 -9.09
N VAL A 548 0.71 21.18 -9.91
CA VAL A 548 0.14 19.84 -9.96
C VAL A 548 -0.03 19.37 -11.40
N PRO A 549 0.65 18.30 -11.82
CA PRO A 549 0.47 17.72 -13.16
C PRO A 549 -0.87 16.97 -13.22
N LYS A 550 -1.93 17.68 -13.64
CA LYS A 550 -3.30 17.12 -13.72
C LYS A 550 -3.64 16.55 -15.10
N ASN A 551 -3.01 17.09 -16.15
CA ASN A 551 -3.27 16.64 -17.51
C ASN A 551 -2.79 15.19 -17.71
N PRO A 552 -3.66 14.27 -18.18
CA PRO A 552 -3.26 12.88 -18.44
C PRO A 552 -2.12 12.73 -19.44
N HIS A 553 -2.06 13.61 -20.45
CA HIS A 553 -0.99 13.62 -21.43
C HIS A 553 0.35 14.02 -20.82
N GLU A 554 0.36 15.07 -20.00
CA GLU A 554 1.55 15.48 -19.25
C GLU A 554 2.06 14.35 -18.33
N LYS A 555 1.16 13.66 -17.62
CA LYS A 555 1.53 12.49 -16.82
C LYS A 555 2.14 11.37 -17.66
N ALA A 556 1.61 11.14 -18.86
CA ALA A 556 2.17 10.16 -19.79
C ALA A 556 3.58 10.55 -20.23
N ILE A 557 3.84 11.83 -20.49
CA ILE A 557 5.17 12.34 -20.83
C ILE A 557 6.13 12.16 -19.65
N GLN A 558 5.76 12.55 -18.44
CA GLN A 558 6.60 12.39 -17.24
C GLN A 558 6.97 10.91 -16.99
N ARG A 559 6.03 9.99 -17.20
CA ARG A 559 6.29 8.54 -17.11
C ARG A 559 7.21 8.07 -18.23
N ALA A 560 6.97 8.52 -19.48
CA ALA A 560 7.78 8.16 -20.63
C ALA A 560 9.24 8.60 -20.47
N LEU A 561 9.49 9.76 -19.86
CA LEU A 561 10.82 10.26 -19.55
C LEU A 561 11.62 9.30 -18.65
N MET A 562 11.00 8.68 -17.64
CA MET A 562 11.66 7.66 -16.81
C MET A 562 11.93 6.36 -17.57
N GLN A 563 11.16 6.07 -18.61
CA GLN A 563 11.28 4.87 -19.45
C GLN A 563 11.72 5.24 -20.89
N TYR A 564 12.61 6.22 -21.00
CA TYR A 564 13.02 6.82 -22.28
C TYR A 564 13.66 5.84 -23.26
N LYS A 565 14.21 4.71 -22.80
CA LYS A 565 14.78 3.65 -23.65
C LYS A 565 13.73 2.82 -24.40
N ASN A 566 12.46 2.86 -23.94
CA ASN A 566 11.38 2.16 -24.63
C ASN A 566 11.04 2.90 -25.94
N PRO A 567 11.18 2.26 -27.12
CA PRO A 567 10.90 2.90 -28.40
C PRO A 567 9.49 3.48 -28.52
N ALA A 568 8.49 2.83 -27.87
CA ALA A 568 7.11 3.32 -27.85
C ALA A 568 6.93 4.68 -27.14
N ASN A 569 7.87 5.06 -26.27
CA ASN A 569 7.82 6.32 -25.54
C ASN A 569 8.51 7.48 -26.25
N ARG A 570 9.16 7.21 -27.40
CA ARG A 570 10.07 8.17 -28.05
C ARG A 570 9.43 9.53 -28.36
N GLU A 571 8.21 9.52 -28.89
CA GLU A 571 7.50 10.76 -29.24
C GLU A 571 7.17 11.59 -28.00
N LEU A 572 6.67 10.94 -26.95
CA LEU A 572 6.39 11.60 -25.68
C LEU A 572 7.66 12.18 -25.03
N VAL A 573 8.76 11.44 -25.09
CA VAL A 573 10.07 11.94 -24.59
C VAL A 573 10.52 13.17 -25.38
N LEU A 574 10.43 13.12 -26.71
CA LEU A 574 10.79 14.26 -27.57
C LEU A 574 9.94 15.49 -27.26
N GLU A 575 8.61 15.29 -27.06
CA GLU A 575 7.70 16.36 -26.69
C GLU A 575 8.10 16.99 -25.34
N GLY A 576 8.36 16.17 -24.33
CA GLY A 576 8.81 16.65 -23.00
C GLY A 576 10.12 17.44 -23.07
N LEU A 577 11.07 17.01 -23.91
CA LEU A 577 12.32 17.74 -24.16
C LEU A 577 12.09 19.06 -24.86
N LYS A 578 11.21 19.12 -25.85
CA LYS A 578 10.81 20.37 -26.53
C LYS A 578 10.16 21.35 -25.55
N MET A 579 9.22 20.87 -24.71
CA MET A 579 8.55 21.71 -23.70
C MET A 579 9.52 22.36 -22.70
N THR A 580 10.64 21.71 -22.45
CA THR A 580 11.64 22.20 -21.47
C THR A 580 12.84 22.87 -22.13
N GLY A 581 12.89 22.96 -23.48
CA GLY A 581 14.03 23.50 -24.22
C GLY A 581 15.29 22.63 -24.15
N ARG A 582 15.16 21.32 -23.82
CA ARG A 582 16.26 20.39 -23.60
C ARG A 582 16.54 19.52 -24.84
N MET A 583 16.59 20.17 -26.00
CA MET A 583 16.94 19.49 -27.27
C MET A 583 18.39 18.99 -27.30
N ASP A 584 19.26 19.48 -26.42
CA ASP A 584 20.61 18.97 -26.16
C ASP A 584 20.61 17.46 -25.74
N LEU A 585 19.50 16.96 -25.24
CA LEU A 585 19.32 15.56 -24.85
C LEU A 585 18.85 14.66 -26.01
N VAL A 586 18.73 15.22 -27.23
CA VAL A 586 18.44 14.48 -28.47
C VAL A 586 19.71 14.41 -29.31
N GLY A 587 20.30 13.24 -29.45
CA GLY A 587 21.56 13.07 -30.16
C GLY A 587 22.14 11.68 -30.03
N TYR A 588 23.41 11.53 -30.46
CA TYR A 588 24.15 10.26 -30.39
C TYR A 588 25.12 10.21 -29.21
N GLY A 589 25.31 11.31 -28.50
CA GLY A 589 26.21 11.39 -27.35
C GLY A 589 25.71 10.59 -26.15
N THR A 590 26.62 10.21 -25.27
CA THR A 590 26.30 9.42 -24.04
C THR A 590 25.36 10.13 -23.08
N LYS A 591 25.30 11.48 -23.15
CA LYS A 591 24.41 12.31 -22.34
C LYS A 591 23.02 12.48 -22.96
N CYS A 592 22.77 11.99 -24.18
CA CYS A 592 21.45 12.09 -24.82
C CYS A 592 20.50 10.99 -24.31
N LEU A 593 19.21 11.31 -24.22
CA LEU A 593 18.16 10.37 -23.85
C LEU A 593 17.65 9.58 -25.05
N ILE A 594 17.45 10.25 -26.19
CA ILE A 594 16.95 9.65 -27.43
C ILE A 594 17.78 10.06 -28.63
N ARG A 595 17.81 9.19 -29.65
CA ARG A 595 18.47 9.49 -30.92
C ARG A 595 17.58 10.35 -31.83
N PRO A 596 18.16 11.20 -32.71
CA PRO A 596 17.38 11.88 -33.75
C PRO A 596 16.67 10.88 -34.66
N ILE A 597 15.54 11.27 -35.25
CA ILE A 597 14.99 10.50 -36.37
C ILE A 597 15.97 10.68 -37.54
N ARG A 598 16.38 9.59 -38.15
CA ARG A 598 17.00 9.68 -39.45
C ARG A 598 15.89 10.15 -40.38
N GLU A 599 15.97 11.38 -40.91
CA GLU A 599 15.21 11.77 -42.05
C GLU A 599 15.64 10.81 -43.16
N GLY A 600 14.71 9.97 -43.60
CA GLY A 600 14.96 9.12 -44.77
C GLY A 600 15.37 10.01 -45.92
N HIS A 601 16.54 9.76 -46.52
CA HIS A 601 16.89 10.36 -47.78
C HIS A 601 15.75 10.05 -48.75
N GLY A 602 14.99 11.09 -49.09
CA GLY A 602 14.05 11.07 -50.18
C GLY A 602 14.79 10.74 -51.47
N GLU A 603 14.13 9.95 -52.28
CA GLU A 603 14.24 9.84 -53.73
C GLU A 603 15.65 9.84 -54.34
N HIS A 604 16.24 8.66 -54.49
CA HIS A 604 17.07 8.42 -55.65
C HIS A 604 16.17 8.23 -56.85
N GLN A 605 16.06 9.26 -57.69
CA GLN A 605 15.66 9.15 -59.07
C GLN A 605 16.45 8.03 -59.73
N GLY A 606 15.73 6.99 -60.18
CA GLY A 606 16.27 5.93 -60.97
C GLY A 606 16.72 6.45 -62.32
N ASN A 607 17.90 6.06 -62.73
CA ASN A 607 18.27 6.05 -64.12
C ASN A 607 18.50 4.61 -64.57
N ASP A 608 17.92 4.34 -65.69
CA ASP A 608 17.65 3.13 -66.43
C ASP A 608 18.91 2.35 -66.83
N GLY A 609 18.85 1.04 -66.86
CA GLY A 609 19.94 0.22 -67.41
C GLY A 609 19.68 -1.29 -67.20
N GLY A 610 18.92 -1.88 -68.10
CA GLY A 610 18.41 -3.25 -68.05
C GLY A 610 19.43 -4.38 -67.92
N LYS A 611 18.94 -5.50 -67.41
CA LYS A 611 19.04 -6.85 -68.03
C LYS A 611 18.16 -7.87 -67.31
N LYS A 612 17.44 -8.59 -68.14
CA LYS A 612 16.51 -9.71 -67.81
C LYS A 612 17.22 -10.88 -67.14
N ASN A 613 16.59 -11.57 -66.19
CA ASN A 613 16.12 -12.95 -66.37
C ASN A 613 15.33 -13.47 -65.17
N ASN A 614 14.16 -13.91 -65.50
CA ASN A 614 13.33 -15.09 -65.16
C ASN A 614 13.37 -15.73 -63.76
N GLY A 615 12.17 -15.79 -63.16
CA GLY A 615 11.69 -17.01 -62.58
C GLY A 615 10.70 -16.90 -61.42
N ARG A 616 9.39 -16.89 -61.74
CA ARG A 616 8.21 -17.41 -60.99
C ARG A 616 7.95 -16.92 -59.58
N SER A 617 6.97 -16.02 -59.40
CA SER A 617 5.55 -16.20 -59.05
C SER A 617 5.33 -16.85 -57.65
N ASP A 618 4.79 -16.12 -56.69
CA ASP A 618 3.36 -16.01 -56.56
C ASP A 618 2.93 -14.79 -55.71
N SER A 619 1.92 -14.19 -56.18
CA SER A 619 1.22 -13.01 -55.73
C SER A 619 0.27 -13.26 -54.55
N ARG A 620 0.05 -12.25 -53.74
CA ARG A 620 -1.26 -11.60 -53.47
C ARG A 620 -1.18 -10.70 -52.27
N ASN A 621 -1.13 -9.49 -52.54
CA ASN A 621 -2.22 -8.49 -52.57
C ASN A 621 -2.54 -7.82 -51.24
N THR A 622 -2.13 -6.59 -51.22
CA THR A 622 -2.58 -5.43 -50.46
C THR A 622 -4.09 -5.22 -50.45
N ARG A 623 -4.65 -4.74 -49.36
CA ARG A 623 -5.41 -3.47 -49.37
C ARG A 623 -5.82 -3.01 -47.95
N ARG A 624 -5.72 -1.70 -47.77
CA ARG A 624 -6.21 -0.80 -46.73
C ARG A 624 -7.68 -0.97 -46.41
N GLY A 625 -8.04 -0.61 -45.19
CA GLY A 625 -9.41 -0.23 -44.82
C GLY A 625 -9.52 0.03 -43.32
N LEU A 626 -9.68 1.29 -42.97
CA LEU A 626 -10.26 1.73 -41.70
C LEU A 626 -11.67 1.16 -41.57
N THR A 627 -12.06 0.79 -40.39
CA THR A 627 -13.27 1.19 -39.64
C THR A 627 -13.76 0.11 -38.67
N ASP A 628 -14.00 0.55 -37.47
CA ASP A 628 -15.07 0.24 -36.50
C ASP A 628 -15.56 -1.18 -36.19
N PHE A 629 -15.53 -1.38 -34.88
CA PHE A 629 -16.50 -2.03 -33.97
C PHE A 629 -17.07 -3.43 -34.28
N ARG A 630 -16.94 -4.23 -33.22
CA ARG A 630 -17.71 -5.41 -32.79
C ARG A 630 -17.18 -6.81 -33.13
N GLY A 631 -16.79 -7.47 -32.05
CA GLY A 631 -17.29 -8.82 -31.74
C GLY A 631 -16.46 -10.02 -32.17
N ASN A 632 -16.05 -10.77 -31.19
CA ASN A 632 -15.84 -12.23 -31.14
C ASN A 632 -14.48 -12.86 -31.48
N LYS A 633 -13.98 -13.43 -30.38
CA LYS A 633 -13.25 -14.71 -30.20
C LYS A 633 -12.50 -15.32 -31.39
N ARG A 634 -11.20 -15.52 -31.21
CA ARG A 634 -10.58 -16.85 -31.29
C ARG A 634 -9.14 -16.84 -30.78
N ASN A 635 -8.78 -17.92 -30.13
CA ASN A 635 -7.54 -18.28 -29.48
C ASN A 635 -6.29 -18.09 -30.33
N ALA A 636 -5.25 -17.46 -29.76
CA ALA A 636 -3.88 -17.73 -30.14
C ALA A 636 -3.05 -17.82 -28.87
N THR A 637 -2.61 -19.02 -28.59
CA THR A 637 -1.68 -19.40 -27.51
C THR A 637 -0.31 -18.83 -27.86
N ILE A 638 0.16 -17.87 -27.08
CA ILE A 638 1.58 -17.48 -27.06
C ILE A 638 2.12 -17.84 -25.68
N SER A 639 2.93 -18.88 -25.63
CA SER A 639 3.67 -19.28 -24.46
C SER A 639 4.74 -18.24 -24.12
N ALA A 640 4.54 -17.49 -23.06
CA ALA A 640 5.58 -16.70 -22.46
C ALA A 640 6.42 -17.61 -21.56
N LYS A 641 7.67 -17.82 -21.88
CA LYS A 641 8.66 -18.49 -21.02
C LYS A 641 8.86 -17.64 -19.77
N LYS A 642 8.39 -18.16 -18.65
CA LYS A 642 8.76 -17.69 -17.31
C LYS A 642 10.22 -18.07 -17.04
N ASN A 643 11.11 -17.13 -17.07
CA ASN A 643 12.43 -17.27 -16.43
C ASN A 643 12.28 -17.01 -14.93
N THR A 644 12.02 -18.06 -14.18
CA THR A 644 12.17 -18.05 -12.72
C THR A 644 13.56 -18.53 -12.37
N ILE A 645 14.13 -17.96 -11.31
CA ILE A 645 15.46 -18.22 -10.72
C ILE A 645 15.79 -19.70 -10.46
N ARG A 646 14.90 -20.64 -10.77
CA ARG A 646 15.06 -22.07 -10.59
C ARG A 646 15.90 -22.80 -11.66
N ASN A 647 16.23 -22.16 -12.80
CA ASN A 647 16.85 -22.85 -13.93
C ASN A 647 18.38 -22.71 -14.03
N THR A 648 19.06 -22.02 -13.10
CA THR A 648 20.52 -21.85 -13.14
C THR A 648 21.34 -22.88 -12.36
N HIS A 649 20.70 -23.81 -11.65
CA HIS A 649 21.44 -24.84 -10.87
C HIS A 649 21.33 -26.30 -11.39
N LYS A 650 20.90 -26.50 -12.62
CA LYS A 650 20.86 -27.87 -13.22
C LYS A 650 21.68 -28.01 -14.49
N LYS A 651 22.89 -27.44 -14.52
CA LYS A 651 23.88 -27.79 -15.55
C LYS A 651 25.29 -27.74 -14.98
N SER A 652 25.60 -28.64 -14.08
CA SER A 652 26.96 -29.11 -13.85
C SER A 652 26.91 -30.38 -12.99
N ASN A 653 26.64 -31.51 -13.61
CA ASN A 653 27.11 -32.81 -13.17
C ASN A 653 26.64 -33.85 -14.18
N SER A 654 27.39 -34.00 -15.24
CA SER A 654 27.54 -35.25 -16.00
C SER A 654 28.78 -35.14 -16.87
N LYS A 655 29.91 -35.63 -16.36
CA LYS A 655 30.97 -36.31 -17.14
C LYS A 655 32.06 -36.79 -16.21
N GLY A 656 32.33 -38.04 -16.39
CA GLY A 656 33.52 -38.77 -15.94
C GLY A 656 33.25 -39.67 -14.73
N GLY A 657 33.23 -40.96 -14.81
CA GLY A 657 33.77 -41.94 -15.74
C GLY A 657 34.74 -42.84 -14.99
N ARG A 658 34.37 -44.04 -14.85
CA ARG A 658 35.21 -45.28 -14.65
C ARG A 658 36.65 -45.08 -14.16
N LYS A 659 36.97 -45.49 -12.99
CA LYS A 659 37.68 -46.75 -12.59
C LYS A 659 37.53 -46.97 -11.11
#